data_9c9e2d2a6e0b85d29065423531f844c4
#
_entry.id   9c9e2d2a6e0b85d29065423531f844c4
#
_cell.length_a   1.000
_cell.length_b   1.000
_cell.length_c   1.000
_cell.angle_alpha   90.00
_cell.angle_beta   90.00
_cell.angle_gamma   90.00
#
_symmetry.space_group_name_H-M   'P 1'
#
loop_
_entity.id
_entity.type
_entity.pdbx_description
1 polymer ?
#
loop_
_entity_poly.entity_id
_entity_poly.type
_entity_poly.pdbx_seq_one_letter_code
_entity_poly.pdbx_strand_id
1 'polypeptide(L)'
;LRRTRLSLALTLVASAAVVGIPSVASAAPAPAVAPDVPVQLLTINDFHGRIADTTAADATLGTATVGGAANVASTVNASRQAFVAGGGAADNSLFIGLGDLVGASPFDSAGFRDESTIEVLNGLDMAVSVVGNHEFDRGTTELRRLSGPTDRTFSDDQTACEGVTAGVDGCFTDSTGAPFAGTDFPYLAANVLRAGTDEPMLPPYAVQEVDGQRIGFIGVVTETTAGIVAPTGIADVEFIDEATAINRWVPVLQAQGIEAIVALVHEGGTPATPADVNGCGQLNGSIVDINDRTDPAVDVVLSAHTHQNYSCYLQDPAGQPRLVAQSGYYGRLVGDVRFVIDGATGDVDRLCGTYSVTNVPTDRAARTPDAATAGIVSFWSRQATAVGSRQVGSTTTPLARAVNSAGTENRGAESVLGNTVAQAQLVGLQDDPTTYGDPAATFGGGLPAVAFMNPGGLRANIDTGAITYAEAFAVQPFGNYANAITLTGADIRLLLEQQFATPGRTSQLWLGTSEGFSYSYDLARPAYDRVDPASIQLDDPSTPALDPQVVVPTTTYRVVANSFLAGGGDSFTAFRNGTLQVTGPVDVETAIAFFGDNDPYTAPPIGHGTAVTDGRAANPATPPAGGGSGAGENGGNAVATGPTGTTGTAAAGYPCPAAPTTPPTTPPTTPTPGVDPVANPGNGIGTGQLANTGAATGQMLGLGALLLLTGGVATAAGYRRRRGLAD
;
A
#
# COMPACT_ATOMS: atom_id res chain seq x y z
N LEU A 1 -6.96 61.27 32.23
CA LEU A 1 -7.09 62.75 32.36
C LEU A 1 -6.96 63.46 31.02
N ARG A 2 -7.95 64.32 30.73
CA ARG A 2 -8.08 65.31 29.64
C ARG A 2 -8.71 64.80 28.36
N ARG A 3 -9.85 65.11 28.09
CA ARG A 3 -10.80 66.29 27.98
C ARG A 3 -11.32 66.37 26.54
N THR A 4 -12.61 66.14 26.46
CA THR A 4 -13.62 66.57 25.52
C THR A 4 -13.36 67.91 24.82
N ARG A 5 -13.67 68.03 23.51
CA ARG A 5 -14.24 69.18 22.89
C ARG A 5 -15.36 68.82 21.92
N LEU A 6 -16.56 69.23 22.28
CA LEU A 6 -17.76 69.28 21.46
C LEU A 6 -17.68 70.55 20.59
N SER A 7 -17.93 70.44 19.31
CA SER A 7 -18.15 71.52 18.40
C SER A 7 -19.51 71.36 17.72
N LEU A 8 -20.42 72.19 18.11
CA LEU A 8 -21.76 72.35 17.55
C LEU A 8 -21.67 73.22 16.30
N ALA A 9 -22.07 72.74 15.14
CA ALA A 9 -22.23 73.50 13.91
C ALA A 9 -23.70 73.49 13.53
N LEU A 10 -24.31 74.70 13.63
CA LEU A 10 -25.68 75.06 13.24
C LEU A 10 -25.69 75.13 11.69
N THR A 11 -26.56 74.41 11.03
CA THR A 11 -26.74 74.51 9.56
C THR A 11 -28.20 74.91 9.29
N LEU A 12 -28.34 76.00 8.59
CA LEU A 12 -29.60 76.61 8.11
C LEU A 12 -30.28 75.69 7.12
N VAL A 13 -31.58 75.48 7.28
CA VAL A 13 -32.43 74.80 6.28
C VAL A 13 -32.89 75.83 5.25
N ALA A 14 -32.47 75.63 4.00
CA ALA A 14 -33.05 76.30 2.83
C ALA A 14 -33.90 75.27 2.07
N SER A 15 -35.23 75.42 2.10
CA SER A 15 -36.17 74.62 1.37
C SER A 15 -36.17 75.05 -0.12
N ALA A 16 -35.64 74.23 -0.98
CA ALA A 16 -35.82 74.32 -2.44
C ALA A 16 -36.74 73.18 -2.93
N ALA A 17 -37.91 73.55 -3.45
CA ALA A 17 -38.82 72.62 -4.06
C ALA A 17 -38.20 72.10 -5.40
N VAL A 18 -37.80 70.86 -5.46
CA VAL A 18 -37.38 70.18 -6.68
C VAL A 18 -38.55 69.41 -7.24
N VAL A 19 -38.98 69.79 -8.43
CA VAL A 19 -39.95 69.04 -9.24
C VAL A 19 -39.33 67.69 -9.63
N GLY A 20 -39.95 66.61 -9.15
CA GLY A 20 -39.44 65.23 -9.43
C GLY A 20 -39.63 64.83 -10.90
N ILE A 21 -38.49 64.59 -11.55
CA ILE A 21 -38.44 63.79 -12.78
C ILE A 21 -38.37 62.35 -12.32
N PRO A 22 -39.23 61.41 -12.79
CA PRO A 22 -39.08 59.99 -12.45
C PRO A 22 -37.78 59.45 -13.04
N SER A 23 -36.77 59.26 -12.21
CA SER A 23 -35.59 58.48 -12.60
C SER A 23 -36.02 57.03 -12.83
N VAL A 24 -35.93 56.60 -14.08
CA VAL A 24 -35.98 55.17 -14.45
C VAL A 24 -34.81 54.51 -13.74
N ALA A 25 -35.07 53.75 -12.70
CA ALA A 25 -34.06 52.91 -12.07
C ALA A 25 -33.58 51.90 -13.13
N SER A 26 -32.38 52.12 -13.66
CA SER A 26 -31.71 51.11 -14.46
C SER A 26 -31.50 49.91 -13.57
N ALA A 27 -32.17 48.81 -13.86
CA ALA A 27 -31.91 47.55 -13.17
C ALA A 27 -30.40 47.26 -13.34
N ALA A 28 -29.71 47.04 -12.22
CA ALA A 28 -28.33 46.55 -12.26
C ALA A 28 -28.32 45.27 -13.15
N PRO A 29 -27.34 45.12 -14.04
CA PRO A 29 -27.23 43.89 -14.77
C PRO A 29 -27.20 42.72 -13.79
N ALA A 30 -27.94 41.66 -14.07
CA ALA A 30 -27.84 40.44 -13.30
C ALA A 30 -26.38 40.03 -13.22
N PRO A 31 -25.88 39.52 -12.10
CA PRO A 31 -24.52 39.04 -11.99
C PRO A 31 -24.33 38.02 -13.11
N ALA A 32 -23.24 38.16 -13.88
CA ALA A 32 -22.89 37.19 -14.90
C ALA A 32 -22.70 35.82 -14.22
N VAL A 33 -23.36 34.80 -14.73
CA VAL A 33 -23.16 33.41 -14.30
C VAL A 33 -21.70 33.07 -14.60
N ALA A 34 -20.99 32.50 -13.63
CA ALA A 34 -19.63 32.05 -13.87
C ALA A 34 -19.62 30.96 -14.98
N PRO A 35 -18.62 30.91 -15.83
CA PRO A 35 -18.53 29.86 -16.86
C PRO A 35 -18.34 28.48 -16.23
N ASP A 36 -18.80 27.45 -16.93
CA ASP A 36 -18.51 26.07 -16.58
C ASP A 36 -17.00 25.79 -16.62
N VAL A 37 -16.50 25.00 -15.66
CA VAL A 37 -15.07 24.74 -15.47
C VAL A 37 -14.75 23.27 -15.74
N PRO A 38 -14.07 22.94 -16.85
CA PRO A 38 -13.54 21.60 -17.07
C PRO A 38 -12.43 21.27 -16.06
N VAL A 39 -12.50 20.09 -15.47
CA VAL A 39 -11.55 19.56 -14.48
C VAL A 39 -11.00 18.22 -14.92
N GLN A 40 -9.71 17.99 -14.66
CA GLN A 40 -9.04 16.71 -14.79
C GLN A 40 -8.42 16.30 -13.45
N LEU A 41 -8.74 15.12 -12.97
CA LEU A 41 -8.01 14.46 -11.87
C LEU A 41 -7.22 13.29 -12.44
N LEU A 42 -5.91 13.33 -12.30
CA LEU A 42 -5.01 12.23 -12.64
C LEU A 42 -4.70 11.47 -11.35
N THR A 43 -4.91 10.16 -11.33
CA THR A 43 -4.82 9.38 -10.10
C THR A 43 -3.83 8.24 -10.20
N ILE A 44 -3.18 7.93 -9.07
CA ILE A 44 -2.48 6.66 -8.82
C ILE A 44 -2.90 6.11 -7.47
N ASN A 45 -2.85 4.79 -7.34
CA ASN A 45 -3.13 4.05 -6.13
C ASN A 45 -2.18 2.87 -5.98
N ASP A 46 -2.01 2.37 -4.75
CA ASP A 46 -1.25 1.16 -4.45
C ASP A 46 0.12 1.17 -5.17
N PHE A 47 0.82 2.31 -5.07
CA PHE A 47 2.10 2.49 -5.75
C PHE A 47 3.23 1.71 -5.08
N HIS A 48 3.16 1.59 -3.74
CA HIS A 48 4.08 0.79 -2.93
C HIS A 48 5.54 1.04 -3.25
N GLY A 49 5.94 2.30 -3.35
CA GLY A 49 7.34 2.66 -3.54
C GLY A 49 7.99 2.13 -4.82
N ARG A 50 7.22 1.73 -5.83
CA ARG A 50 7.74 1.18 -7.10
C ARG A 50 8.31 2.28 -7.99
N ILE A 51 9.31 3.01 -7.47
CA ILE A 51 9.93 4.14 -8.17
C ILE A 51 10.78 3.68 -9.35
N ALA A 52 11.54 2.58 -9.20
CA ALA A 52 12.37 2.05 -10.29
C ALA A 52 11.56 1.22 -11.29
N ASP A 53 12.13 1.09 -12.48
CA ASP A 53 11.66 0.17 -13.50
C ASP A 53 11.90 -1.28 -13.04
N THR A 54 10.84 -2.09 -12.93
CA THR A 54 10.95 -3.51 -12.62
C THR A 54 10.84 -4.34 -13.90
N THR A 55 11.39 -5.54 -13.89
CA THR A 55 11.28 -6.53 -14.99
C THR A 55 10.39 -7.70 -14.62
N ALA A 56 9.86 -7.69 -13.40
CA ALA A 56 9.03 -8.75 -12.85
C ALA A 56 7.66 -8.85 -13.56
N ALA A 57 6.93 -9.93 -13.29
CA ALA A 57 5.55 -10.11 -13.77
C ALA A 57 4.64 -8.93 -13.42
N ASP A 58 4.92 -8.23 -12.32
CA ASP A 58 4.23 -7.02 -11.88
C ASP A 58 4.32 -5.86 -12.89
N ALA A 59 5.35 -5.82 -13.73
CA ALA A 59 5.53 -4.81 -14.77
C ALA A 59 4.82 -5.13 -16.09
N THR A 60 3.92 -6.10 -16.13
CA THR A 60 3.24 -6.55 -17.35
C THR A 60 1.76 -6.25 -17.30
N LEU A 61 1.23 -5.62 -18.35
CA LEU A 61 -0.19 -5.40 -18.56
C LEU A 61 -0.54 -5.83 -19.99
N GLY A 62 -1.17 -7.01 -20.12
CA GLY A 62 -1.32 -7.65 -21.43
C GLY A 62 0.03 -7.95 -22.06
N THR A 63 0.37 -7.29 -23.18
CA THR A 63 1.68 -7.41 -23.85
C THR A 63 2.60 -6.21 -23.57
N ALA A 64 2.10 -5.17 -22.89
CA ALA A 64 2.86 -3.98 -22.59
C ALA A 64 3.72 -4.15 -21.33
N THR A 65 4.92 -3.56 -21.34
CA THR A 65 5.73 -3.37 -20.13
C THR A 65 5.40 -2.00 -19.55
N VAL A 66 4.97 -1.98 -18.30
CA VAL A 66 4.40 -0.80 -17.62
C VAL A 66 5.10 -0.52 -16.29
N GLY A 67 4.79 0.63 -15.65
CA GLY A 67 5.26 1.01 -14.32
C GLY A 67 6.63 1.68 -14.34
N GLY A 68 7.08 2.04 -13.13
CA GLY A 68 8.23 2.92 -12.89
C GLY A 68 7.84 4.41 -12.86
N ALA A 69 8.36 5.14 -11.89
CA ALA A 69 7.95 6.53 -11.63
C ALA A 69 8.14 7.46 -12.84
N ALA A 70 9.25 7.31 -13.58
CA ALA A 70 9.51 8.16 -14.76
C ALA A 70 8.50 7.93 -15.90
N ASN A 71 7.93 6.72 -15.99
CA ASN A 71 6.88 6.39 -16.96
C ASN A 71 5.49 6.84 -16.47
N VAL A 72 5.24 6.79 -15.17
CA VAL A 72 4.06 7.43 -14.55
C VAL A 72 4.09 8.92 -14.84
N ALA A 73 5.21 9.61 -14.56
CA ALA A 73 5.40 11.03 -14.82
C ALA A 73 5.14 11.42 -16.28
N SER A 74 5.71 10.67 -17.23
CA SER A 74 5.51 10.93 -18.66
C SER A 74 4.05 10.70 -19.08
N THR A 75 3.34 9.76 -18.45
CA THR A 75 1.91 9.49 -18.69
C THR A 75 1.05 10.61 -18.13
N VAL A 76 1.30 11.04 -16.89
CA VAL A 76 0.66 12.22 -16.28
C VAL A 76 0.83 13.45 -17.15
N ASN A 77 2.08 13.78 -17.57
CA ASN A 77 2.37 14.93 -18.41
C ASN A 77 1.67 14.87 -19.78
N ALA A 78 1.61 13.68 -20.40
CA ALA A 78 0.91 13.51 -21.67
C ALA A 78 -0.60 13.69 -21.53
N SER A 79 -1.21 13.19 -20.43
CA SER A 79 -2.63 13.34 -20.14
C SER A 79 -2.99 14.81 -19.85
N ARG A 80 -2.15 15.53 -19.09
CA ARG A 80 -2.27 16.99 -18.90
C ARG A 80 -2.24 17.76 -20.23
N GLN A 81 -1.26 17.43 -21.09
CA GLN A 81 -1.16 18.06 -22.41
C GLN A 81 -2.40 17.78 -23.28
N ALA A 82 -2.93 16.56 -23.24
CA ALA A 82 -4.13 16.21 -24.00
C ALA A 82 -5.39 16.94 -23.45
N PHE A 83 -5.48 17.13 -22.13
CA PHE A 83 -6.54 17.91 -21.51
C PHE A 83 -6.48 19.39 -21.95
N VAL A 84 -5.31 20.00 -21.93
CA VAL A 84 -5.12 21.39 -22.37
C VAL A 84 -5.40 21.54 -23.87
N ALA A 85 -4.93 20.60 -24.69
CA ALA A 85 -5.24 20.58 -26.14
C ALA A 85 -6.74 20.42 -26.43
N GLY A 86 -7.48 19.78 -25.52
CA GLY A 86 -8.93 19.66 -25.53
C GLY A 86 -9.70 20.90 -25.04
N GLY A 87 -9.00 21.96 -24.61
CA GLY A 87 -9.59 23.23 -24.15
C GLY A 87 -9.64 23.40 -22.63
N GLY A 88 -9.12 22.45 -21.83
CA GLY A 88 -8.97 22.62 -20.39
C GLY A 88 -7.85 23.58 -20.03
N ALA A 89 -7.92 24.22 -18.86
CA ALA A 89 -6.81 25.01 -18.33
C ALA A 89 -5.78 24.10 -17.64
N ALA A 90 -4.50 24.44 -17.70
CA ALA A 90 -3.44 23.63 -17.12
C ALA A 90 -3.60 23.46 -15.60
N ASP A 91 -3.98 24.53 -14.91
CA ASP A 91 -4.16 24.58 -13.46
C ASP A 91 -5.41 23.82 -12.98
N ASN A 92 -6.29 23.38 -13.91
CA ASN A 92 -7.46 22.56 -13.63
C ASN A 92 -7.16 21.04 -13.74
N SER A 93 -5.89 20.66 -13.89
CA SER A 93 -5.42 19.27 -13.91
C SER A 93 -4.65 18.96 -12.62
N LEU A 94 -5.27 18.25 -11.71
CA LEU A 94 -4.71 17.88 -10.41
C LEU A 94 -4.20 16.44 -10.44
N PHE A 95 -3.07 16.16 -9.73
CA PHE A 95 -2.56 14.79 -9.53
C PHE A 95 -2.87 14.35 -8.11
N ILE A 96 -3.53 13.19 -7.97
CA ILE A 96 -4.17 12.73 -6.72
C ILE A 96 -3.65 11.34 -6.36
N GLY A 97 -3.32 11.13 -5.09
CA GLY A 97 -2.99 9.84 -4.50
C GLY A 97 -4.20 9.17 -3.83
N LEU A 98 -4.32 7.84 -3.98
CA LEU A 98 -5.41 7.08 -3.39
C LEU A 98 -4.93 6.09 -2.31
N GLY A 99 -3.82 6.39 -1.65
CA GLY A 99 -3.24 5.58 -0.57
C GLY A 99 -2.39 4.41 -1.06
N ASP A 100 -1.71 3.75 -0.11
CA ASP A 100 -0.68 2.74 -0.35
C ASP A 100 0.38 3.23 -1.35
N LEU A 101 0.72 4.51 -1.26
CA LEU A 101 1.79 5.08 -2.08
C LEU A 101 3.16 4.62 -1.58
N VAL A 102 3.26 4.39 -0.27
CA VAL A 102 4.43 3.89 0.45
C VAL A 102 4.05 2.61 1.22
N GLY A 103 5.05 1.97 1.84
CA GLY A 103 4.90 0.71 2.57
C GLY A 103 4.85 -0.52 1.67
N ALA A 104 5.28 -1.67 2.20
CA ALA A 104 5.51 -2.90 1.42
C ALA A 104 6.39 -2.68 0.17
N SER A 105 7.25 -1.69 0.20
CA SER A 105 8.02 -1.13 -0.90
C SER A 105 9.27 -1.95 -1.21
N PRO A 106 9.79 -1.91 -2.46
CA PRO A 106 11.13 -2.40 -2.79
C PRO A 106 12.22 -1.66 -2.02
N PHE A 107 13.44 -2.24 -2.02
CA PHE A 107 14.55 -1.74 -1.22
C PHE A 107 14.99 -0.31 -1.56
N ASP A 108 14.85 0.12 -2.81
CA ASP A 108 15.15 1.49 -3.26
C ASP A 108 14.18 2.55 -2.71
N SER A 109 13.09 2.12 -2.09
CA SER A 109 12.19 2.96 -1.30
C SER A 109 12.22 2.59 0.18
N ALA A 110 11.81 1.38 0.55
CA ALA A 110 11.69 0.98 1.96
C ALA A 110 13.01 1.02 2.74
N GLY A 111 14.15 0.78 2.07
CA GLY A 111 15.49 0.92 2.66
C GLY A 111 15.84 2.36 3.05
N PHE A 112 15.10 3.33 2.54
CA PHE A 112 15.19 4.76 2.85
C PHE A 112 13.91 5.28 3.50
N ARG A 113 13.14 4.42 4.19
CA ARG A 113 11.87 4.75 4.85
C ARG A 113 10.87 5.44 3.92
N ASP A 114 10.85 5.03 2.66
CA ASP A 114 9.99 5.55 1.60
C ASP A 114 10.19 7.06 1.28
N GLU A 115 11.22 7.70 1.82
CA GLU A 115 11.55 9.10 1.55
C GLU A 115 11.84 9.34 0.07
N SER A 116 12.42 8.35 -0.62
CA SER A 116 12.64 8.39 -2.07
C SER A 116 11.34 8.45 -2.88
N THR A 117 10.31 7.74 -2.41
CA THR A 117 8.97 7.79 -3.03
C THR A 117 8.32 9.14 -2.79
N ILE A 118 8.42 9.67 -1.56
CA ILE A 118 7.89 11.01 -1.26
C ILE A 118 8.56 12.08 -2.13
N GLU A 119 9.88 12.03 -2.35
CA GLU A 119 10.56 12.96 -3.26
C GLU A 119 10.01 12.88 -4.68
N VAL A 120 9.76 11.68 -5.20
CA VAL A 120 9.14 11.48 -6.52
C VAL A 120 7.73 12.10 -6.57
N LEU A 121 6.90 11.85 -5.57
CA LEU A 121 5.51 12.35 -5.53
C LEU A 121 5.45 13.88 -5.40
N ASN A 122 6.34 14.47 -4.58
CA ASN A 122 6.51 15.93 -4.50
C ASN A 122 6.94 16.49 -5.86
N GLY A 123 7.89 15.83 -6.54
CA GLY A 123 8.35 16.23 -7.87
C GLY A 123 7.30 16.11 -8.99
N LEU A 124 6.20 15.40 -8.76
CA LEU A 124 5.05 15.28 -9.66
C LEU A 124 3.90 16.25 -9.33
N ASP A 125 4.12 17.17 -8.39
CA ASP A 125 3.11 18.15 -7.93
C ASP A 125 1.81 17.46 -7.49
N MET A 126 1.90 16.44 -6.61
CA MET A 126 0.71 15.80 -6.06
C MET A 126 -0.08 16.81 -5.23
N ALA A 127 -1.38 16.96 -5.51
CA ALA A 127 -2.22 17.97 -4.86
C ALA A 127 -2.77 17.50 -3.51
N VAL A 128 -3.10 16.21 -3.39
CA VAL A 128 -3.66 15.59 -2.19
C VAL A 128 -3.55 14.06 -2.31
N SER A 129 -3.44 13.36 -1.19
CA SER A 129 -3.61 11.91 -1.12
C SER A 129 -4.46 11.52 0.07
N VAL A 130 -5.22 10.44 -0.04
CA VAL A 130 -5.71 9.71 1.13
C VAL A 130 -4.61 8.77 1.62
N VAL A 131 -4.61 8.41 2.90
CA VAL A 131 -3.77 7.32 3.41
C VAL A 131 -4.34 5.97 3.00
N GLY A 132 -3.48 4.97 2.75
CA GLY A 132 -3.87 3.58 2.73
C GLY A 132 -3.47 2.87 4.04
N ASN A 133 -3.68 1.57 4.11
CA ASN A 133 -3.28 0.79 5.28
C ASN A 133 -1.76 0.67 5.41
N HIS A 134 -1.02 0.66 4.31
CA HIS A 134 0.44 0.56 4.32
C HIS A 134 1.16 1.86 4.71
N GLU A 135 0.52 3.01 4.69
CA GLU A 135 1.03 4.20 5.34
C GLU A 135 1.17 4.01 6.87
N PHE A 136 0.45 3.04 7.46
CA PHE A 136 0.54 2.67 8.89
C PHE A 136 1.49 1.51 9.19
N ASP A 137 2.22 0.95 8.24
CA ASP A 137 3.12 -0.20 8.44
C ASP A 137 4.13 0.04 9.57
N ARG A 138 4.63 1.27 9.69
CA ARG A 138 5.57 1.70 10.74
C ARG A 138 4.90 2.54 11.84
N GLY A 139 3.57 2.52 11.89
CA GLY A 139 2.77 3.20 12.89
C GLY A 139 2.50 4.68 12.61
N THR A 140 1.65 5.26 13.47
CA THR A 140 1.16 6.64 13.36
C THR A 140 2.26 7.70 13.45
N THR A 141 3.32 7.43 14.24
CA THR A 141 4.48 8.35 14.37
C THR A 141 5.23 8.47 13.05
N GLU A 142 5.48 7.36 12.36
CA GLU A 142 6.14 7.39 11.06
C GLU A 142 5.28 8.05 9.99
N LEU A 143 3.98 7.76 9.98
CA LEU A 143 3.06 8.42 9.06
C LEU A 143 3.08 9.95 9.24
N ARG A 144 3.04 10.45 10.49
CA ARG A 144 3.16 11.89 10.76
C ARG A 144 4.49 12.45 10.29
N ARG A 145 5.58 11.71 10.47
CA ARG A 145 6.91 12.10 9.98
C ARG A 145 6.93 12.24 8.45
N LEU A 146 6.34 11.29 7.73
CA LEU A 146 6.24 11.32 6.26
C LEU A 146 5.33 12.44 5.77
N SER A 147 4.19 12.69 6.46
CA SER A 147 3.24 13.75 6.13
C SER A 147 3.87 15.16 6.21
N GLY A 148 4.91 15.33 7.03
CA GLY A 148 5.63 16.59 7.15
C GLY A 148 4.74 17.76 7.60
N PRO A 149 5.16 19.00 7.30
CA PRO A 149 4.49 20.20 7.80
C PRO A 149 3.13 20.51 7.16
N THR A 150 2.68 19.78 6.16
CA THR A 150 1.35 19.95 5.54
C THR A 150 0.21 19.48 6.45
N ASP A 151 0.53 18.68 7.48
CA ASP A 151 -0.38 18.24 8.54
C ASP A 151 -0.50 19.23 9.71
N ARG A 152 0.05 20.42 9.59
CA ARG A 152 0.19 21.41 10.70
C ARG A 152 -1.08 21.79 11.45
N THR A 153 -2.26 21.48 10.98
CA THR A 153 -3.52 21.71 11.69
C THR A 153 -3.73 20.77 12.88
N PHE A 154 -2.98 19.68 12.95
CA PHE A 154 -3.11 18.62 13.96
C PHE A 154 -1.79 18.25 14.64
N SER A 155 -0.66 18.86 14.25
CA SER A 155 0.65 18.46 14.76
C SER A 155 1.05 19.21 16.01
N ASP A 156 1.49 18.46 16.98
CA ASP A 156 2.32 18.90 18.09
C ASP A 156 3.77 18.95 17.58
N ASP A 157 4.18 20.03 16.93
CA ASP A 157 5.58 20.34 16.56
C ASP A 157 6.45 19.18 15.96
N GLN A 158 5.85 18.11 15.44
CA GLN A 158 6.60 16.96 14.90
C GLN A 158 7.37 17.36 13.62
N THR A 159 8.66 17.04 13.58
CA THR A 159 9.50 17.32 12.41
C THR A 159 9.66 16.08 11.53
N ALA A 160 9.97 16.27 10.25
CA ALA A 160 10.25 15.16 9.32
C ALA A 160 11.44 14.27 9.72
N CYS A 161 12.25 14.69 10.72
CA CYS A 161 13.39 13.95 11.26
C CYS A 161 13.13 13.42 12.68
N GLU A 162 11.89 13.45 13.17
CA GLU A 162 11.58 12.95 14.50
C GLU A 162 11.61 11.42 14.55
N GLY A 163 12.16 10.88 15.65
CA GLY A 163 12.24 9.43 15.87
C GLY A 163 13.21 8.69 14.99
N VAL A 164 14.04 9.39 14.21
CA VAL A 164 15.07 8.81 13.33
C VAL A 164 16.42 9.46 13.54
N THR A 165 17.48 8.75 13.20
CA THR A 165 18.86 9.28 13.16
C THR A 165 19.15 9.74 11.74
N ALA A 166 19.24 11.05 11.54
CA ALA A 166 19.39 11.65 10.22
C ALA A 166 20.54 11.04 9.41
N GLY A 167 20.23 10.60 8.19
CA GLY A 167 21.16 9.98 7.26
C GLY A 167 21.61 8.57 7.62
N VAL A 168 21.04 7.96 8.66
CA VAL A 168 21.36 6.59 9.10
C VAL A 168 20.15 5.68 8.90
N ASP A 169 19.03 6.00 9.55
CA ASP A 169 17.81 5.22 9.49
C ASP A 169 16.58 6.06 9.13
N GLY A 170 16.79 7.28 8.60
CA GLY A 170 15.77 8.19 8.09
C GLY A 170 16.33 9.59 7.93
N CYS A 171 15.49 10.53 7.47
CA CYS A 171 15.85 11.91 7.20
C CYS A 171 17.10 12.01 6.31
N PHE A 172 17.05 11.26 5.20
CA PHE A 172 18.14 11.21 4.24
C PHE A 172 18.21 12.52 3.44
N THR A 173 19.37 12.75 2.83
CA THR A 173 19.55 13.83 1.88
C THR A 173 18.96 13.42 0.53
N ASP A 174 18.08 14.24 -0.03
CA ASP A 174 17.41 14.01 -1.31
C ASP A 174 18.34 14.20 -2.52
N SER A 175 17.80 14.03 -3.72
CA SER A 175 18.57 14.16 -4.98
C SER A 175 19.06 15.59 -5.24
N THR A 176 18.51 16.60 -4.57
CA THR A 176 18.89 18.01 -4.68
C THR A 176 19.96 18.41 -3.65
N GLY A 177 20.23 17.56 -2.67
CA GLY A 177 21.12 17.81 -1.54
C GLY A 177 20.43 18.44 -0.32
N ALA A 178 19.10 18.51 -0.30
CA ALA A 178 18.33 18.97 0.84
C ALA A 178 17.98 17.81 1.80
N PRO A 179 17.83 18.06 3.12
CA PRO A 179 17.33 17.06 4.04
C PRO A 179 15.83 16.78 3.76
N PHE A 180 15.40 15.56 4.03
CA PHE A 180 13.98 15.17 3.89
C PHE A 180 13.06 16.11 4.70
N ALA A 181 11.99 16.57 4.10
CA ALA A 181 11.05 17.53 4.68
C ALA A 181 9.59 17.02 4.80
N GLY A 182 9.32 15.80 4.35
CA GLY A 182 7.97 15.23 4.27
C GLY A 182 7.29 15.51 2.92
N THR A 183 5.98 15.26 2.88
CA THR A 183 5.16 15.55 1.68
C THR A 183 4.93 17.04 1.51
N ASP A 184 4.85 17.49 0.26
CA ASP A 184 4.39 18.84 -0.09
C ASP A 184 2.85 18.90 -0.24
N PHE A 185 2.16 17.77 -0.09
CA PHE A 185 0.72 17.60 -0.18
C PHE A 185 0.14 17.04 1.12
N PRO A 186 -1.13 17.32 1.46
CA PRO A 186 -1.77 16.73 2.64
C PRO A 186 -2.14 15.26 2.41
N TYR A 187 -1.90 14.43 3.43
CA TYR A 187 -2.57 13.14 3.59
C TYR A 187 -3.90 13.34 4.30
N LEU A 188 -4.95 12.65 3.84
CA LEU A 188 -6.31 12.70 4.39
C LEU A 188 -6.67 11.38 5.08
N ALA A 189 -7.38 11.47 6.23
CA ALA A 189 -7.87 10.31 6.95
C ALA A 189 -9.11 10.66 7.80
N ALA A 190 -10.28 10.80 7.18
CA ALA A 190 -11.50 11.22 7.85
C ALA A 190 -12.04 10.18 8.85
N ASN A 191 -11.73 8.90 8.64
CA ASN A 191 -12.19 7.78 9.47
C ASN A 191 -11.13 7.24 10.43
N VAL A 192 -9.97 7.86 10.53
CA VAL A 192 -8.93 7.51 11.52
C VAL A 192 -8.99 8.52 12.66
N LEU A 193 -9.59 8.13 13.76
CA LEU A 193 -9.82 8.99 14.91
C LEU A 193 -8.74 8.78 15.98
N ARG A 194 -8.38 9.81 16.71
CA ARG A 194 -7.55 9.67 17.91
C ARG A 194 -8.31 8.83 18.93
N ALA A 195 -7.68 7.82 19.49
CA ALA A 195 -8.32 6.85 20.38
C ALA A 195 -9.10 7.54 21.51
N GLY A 196 -10.37 7.13 21.66
CA GLY A 196 -11.28 7.68 22.67
C GLY A 196 -11.77 9.10 22.39
N THR A 197 -11.63 9.61 21.18
CA THR A 197 -12.13 10.92 20.74
C THR A 197 -12.90 10.84 19.42
N ASP A 198 -13.57 11.94 19.05
CA ASP A 198 -14.18 12.11 17.73
C ASP A 198 -13.28 12.92 16.77
N GLU A 199 -12.02 13.16 17.13
CA GLU A 199 -11.10 13.99 16.37
C GLU A 199 -10.28 13.15 15.39
N PRO A 200 -10.29 13.43 14.07
CA PRO A 200 -9.42 12.78 13.12
C PRO A 200 -7.93 12.96 13.46
N MET A 201 -7.14 11.93 13.20
CA MET A 201 -5.68 11.97 13.38
C MET A 201 -5.00 12.88 12.35
N LEU A 202 -5.46 12.86 11.11
CA LEU A 202 -5.02 13.68 9.97
C LEU A 202 -6.19 14.52 9.45
N PRO A 203 -5.95 15.53 8.57
CA PRO A 203 -7.01 16.27 7.94
C PRO A 203 -8.08 15.36 7.33
N PRO A 204 -9.36 15.53 7.64
CA PRO A 204 -10.42 14.69 7.10
C PRO A 204 -10.75 15.00 5.64
N TYR A 205 -10.47 16.22 5.20
CA TYR A 205 -10.69 16.69 3.85
C TYR A 205 -9.68 17.78 3.47
N ALA A 206 -9.53 18.00 2.17
CA ALA A 206 -8.83 19.13 1.59
C ALA A 206 -9.72 19.84 0.58
N VAL A 207 -9.44 21.11 0.32
CA VAL A 207 -10.14 21.92 -0.70
C VAL A 207 -9.12 22.41 -1.70
N GLN A 208 -9.38 22.14 -2.99
CA GLN A 208 -8.59 22.66 -4.11
C GLN A 208 -9.43 23.67 -4.90
N GLU A 209 -8.79 24.68 -5.44
CA GLU A 209 -9.43 25.71 -6.26
C GLU A 209 -8.97 25.60 -7.70
N VAL A 210 -9.92 25.57 -8.65
CA VAL A 210 -9.71 25.49 -10.09
C VAL A 210 -10.56 26.55 -10.79
N ASP A 211 -9.94 27.53 -11.44
CA ASP A 211 -10.64 28.65 -12.12
C ASP A 211 -11.76 29.30 -11.28
N GLY A 212 -11.51 29.45 -9.95
CA GLY A 212 -12.44 30.07 -9.01
C GLY A 212 -13.57 29.16 -8.53
N GLN A 213 -13.62 27.88 -8.95
CA GLN A 213 -14.48 26.85 -8.39
C GLN A 213 -13.72 26.03 -7.34
N ARG A 214 -14.41 25.49 -6.36
CA ARG A 214 -13.79 24.73 -5.25
C ARG A 214 -14.23 23.27 -5.30
N ILE A 215 -13.26 22.36 -5.13
CA ILE A 215 -13.49 20.92 -5.04
C ILE A 215 -13.10 20.47 -3.64
N GLY A 216 -14.03 19.81 -2.94
CA GLY A 216 -13.78 19.15 -1.66
C GLY A 216 -13.35 17.70 -1.87
N PHE A 217 -12.21 17.32 -1.31
CA PHE A 217 -11.73 15.94 -1.29
C PHE A 217 -11.86 15.39 0.12
N ILE A 218 -12.63 14.32 0.33
CA ILE A 218 -12.75 13.62 1.62
C ILE A 218 -11.97 12.32 1.49
N GLY A 219 -11.03 12.03 2.41
CA GLY A 219 -10.20 10.81 2.37
C GLY A 219 -10.57 9.83 3.47
N VAL A 220 -10.74 8.54 3.13
CA VAL A 220 -10.97 7.45 4.08
C VAL A 220 -10.15 6.21 3.69
N VAL A 221 -9.69 5.48 4.69
CA VAL A 221 -8.97 4.20 4.55
C VAL A 221 -9.83 3.06 5.06
N THR A 222 -9.59 1.85 4.58
CA THR A 222 -10.35 0.67 5.03
C THR A 222 -10.38 0.55 6.56
N GLU A 223 -11.56 0.37 7.15
CA GLU A 223 -11.71 0.15 8.60
C GLU A 223 -10.96 -1.10 9.07
N THR A 224 -10.70 -2.04 8.13
CA THR A 224 -9.99 -3.29 8.44
C THR A 224 -8.50 -3.06 8.72
N THR A 225 -7.96 -1.87 8.51
CA THR A 225 -6.55 -1.50 8.82
C THR A 225 -6.16 -1.92 10.24
N ALA A 226 -7.05 -1.78 11.22
CA ALA A 226 -6.81 -2.23 12.59
C ALA A 226 -6.44 -3.73 12.72
N GLY A 227 -6.81 -4.56 11.75
CA GLY A 227 -6.55 -6.00 11.72
C GLY A 227 -5.38 -6.42 10.84
N ILE A 228 -4.90 -5.53 9.98
CA ILE A 228 -3.90 -5.84 8.94
C ILE A 228 -2.59 -5.07 9.05
N VAL A 229 -2.44 -4.25 10.10
CA VAL A 229 -1.17 -3.59 10.47
C VAL A 229 -0.78 -3.94 11.91
N ALA A 230 0.46 -3.65 12.30
CA ALA A 230 0.95 -3.96 13.64
C ALA A 230 0.18 -3.17 14.72
N PRO A 231 -0.56 -3.83 15.64
CA PRO A 231 -1.44 -3.13 16.58
C PRO A 231 -0.74 -2.15 17.51
N THR A 232 0.54 -2.38 17.81
CA THR A 232 1.34 -1.49 18.66
C THR A 232 1.64 -0.16 17.99
N GLY A 233 1.68 -0.13 16.64
CA GLY A 233 1.93 1.09 15.86
C GLY A 233 0.71 1.99 15.72
N ILE A 234 -0.49 1.49 16.03
CA ILE A 234 -1.77 2.17 15.84
C ILE A 234 -2.61 2.25 17.13
N ALA A 235 -1.99 2.01 18.29
CA ALA A 235 -2.70 1.96 19.58
C ALA A 235 -3.30 3.32 20.00
N ASP A 236 -2.89 4.41 19.38
CA ASP A 236 -3.35 5.78 19.61
C ASP A 236 -4.49 6.21 18.69
N VAL A 237 -5.00 5.32 17.82
CA VAL A 237 -6.08 5.61 16.88
C VAL A 237 -7.15 4.52 16.84
N GLU A 238 -8.32 4.89 16.33
CA GLU A 238 -9.45 4.01 16.03
C GLU A 238 -9.88 4.23 14.58
N PHE A 239 -10.21 3.14 13.87
CA PHE A 239 -10.72 3.17 12.52
C PHE A 239 -12.23 2.98 12.55
N ILE A 240 -12.97 3.87 11.92
CA ILE A 240 -14.43 3.81 11.83
C ILE A 240 -14.87 3.58 10.37
N ASP A 241 -16.12 3.16 10.21
CA ASP A 241 -16.74 2.88 8.89
C ASP A 241 -16.57 4.06 7.92
N GLU A 242 -16.17 3.75 6.69
CA GLU A 242 -15.79 4.70 5.65
C GLU A 242 -16.96 5.59 5.24
N ALA A 243 -18.13 5.00 4.94
CA ALA A 243 -19.31 5.78 4.51
C ALA A 243 -19.82 6.70 5.63
N THR A 244 -19.78 6.24 6.88
CA THR A 244 -20.12 7.06 8.06
C THR A 244 -19.21 8.27 8.18
N ALA A 245 -17.92 8.09 7.97
CA ALA A 245 -16.94 9.17 8.01
C ALA A 245 -17.12 10.15 6.86
N ILE A 246 -17.31 9.67 5.62
CA ILE A 246 -17.59 10.54 4.46
C ILE A 246 -18.81 11.41 4.74
N ASN A 247 -19.92 10.79 5.15
CA ASN A 247 -21.20 11.47 5.39
C ASN A 247 -21.13 12.50 6.52
N ARG A 248 -20.21 12.36 7.46
CA ARG A 248 -19.95 13.36 8.50
C ARG A 248 -19.43 14.67 7.93
N TRP A 249 -18.58 14.61 6.87
CA TRP A 249 -17.87 15.78 6.36
C TRP A 249 -18.55 16.45 5.17
N VAL A 250 -19.46 15.78 4.47
CA VAL A 250 -20.25 16.36 3.38
C VAL A 250 -20.96 17.65 3.81
N PRO A 251 -21.77 17.68 4.89
CA PRO A 251 -22.44 18.93 5.29
C PRO A 251 -21.48 20.03 5.75
N VAL A 252 -20.26 19.68 6.17
CA VAL A 252 -19.23 20.66 6.53
C VAL A 252 -18.70 21.37 5.29
N LEU A 253 -18.50 20.66 4.18
CA LEU A 253 -18.09 21.22 2.88
C LEU A 253 -19.23 22.07 2.29
N GLN A 254 -20.46 21.56 2.27
CA GLN A 254 -21.62 22.29 1.78
C GLN A 254 -21.89 23.59 2.58
N ALA A 255 -21.69 23.58 3.90
CA ALA A 255 -21.80 24.79 4.72
C ALA A 255 -20.74 25.87 4.36
N GLN A 256 -19.66 25.47 3.69
CA GLN A 256 -18.66 26.38 3.13
C GLN A 256 -19.02 26.78 1.68
N GLY A 257 -20.13 26.28 1.11
CA GLY A 257 -20.54 26.48 -0.28
C GLY A 257 -19.67 25.69 -1.26
N ILE A 258 -19.23 24.48 -0.89
CA ILE A 258 -18.49 23.55 -1.76
C ILE A 258 -19.47 22.44 -2.09
N GLU A 259 -19.90 22.40 -3.37
CA GLU A 259 -20.86 21.44 -3.87
C GLU A 259 -20.16 20.31 -4.66
N ALA A 260 -19.04 20.59 -5.35
CA ALA A 260 -18.24 19.57 -6.03
C ALA A 260 -17.43 18.77 -5.00
N ILE A 261 -17.80 17.50 -4.76
CA ILE A 261 -17.24 16.66 -3.70
C ILE A 261 -16.74 15.33 -4.27
N VAL A 262 -15.47 15.02 -4.02
CA VAL A 262 -14.80 13.77 -4.41
C VAL A 262 -14.41 12.98 -3.17
N ALA A 263 -14.85 11.73 -3.08
CA ALA A 263 -14.40 10.81 -2.04
C ALA A 263 -13.18 10.02 -2.54
N LEU A 264 -12.07 10.09 -1.80
CA LEU A 264 -10.87 9.28 -1.97
C LEU A 264 -10.96 8.14 -0.98
N VAL A 265 -11.15 6.91 -1.47
CA VAL A 265 -11.49 5.74 -0.64
C VAL A 265 -10.43 4.68 -0.82
N HIS A 266 -9.57 4.51 0.16
CA HIS A 266 -8.63 3.40 0.16
C HIS A 266 -9.31 2.12 0.66
N GLU A 267 -10.30 1.69 -0.07
CA GLU A 267 -11.02 0.42 -0.03
C GLU A 267 -11.55 0.15 -1.44
N GLY A 268 -11.77 -1.11 -1.80
CA GLY A 268 -12.07 -1.42 -3.20
C GLY A 268 -13.09 -2.52 -3.40
N GLY A 269 -13.14 -2.94 -4.64
CA GLY A 269 -13.95 -4.05 -5.09
C GLY A 269 -13.22 -4.93 -6.09
N THR A 270 -13.88 -6.03 -6.47
CA THR A 270 -13.38 -6.96 -7.47
C THR A 270 -14.42 -7.15 -8.57
N PRO A 271 -14.04 -6.95 -9.85
CA PRO A 271 -14.92 -7.30 -10.98
C PRO A 271 -15.20 -8.80 -10.99
N ALA A 272 -16.48 -9.20 -11.03
CA ALA A 272 -16.87 -10.63 -11.08
C ALA A 272 -16.45 -11.32 -12.39
N THR A 273 -16.29 -10.53 -13.47
CA THR A 273 -15.74 -10.99 -14.75
C THR A 273 -14.51 -10.17 -15.07
N PRO A 274 -13.40 -10.79 -15.59
CA PRO A 274 -12.26 -10.03 -16.03
C PRO A 274 -12.73 -8.91 -16.97
N ALA A 275 -12.50 -7.66 -16.57
CA ALA A 275 -12.84 -6.50 -17.38
C ALA A 275 -11.60 -6.02 -18.12
N ASP A 276 -11.79 -5.35 -19.26
CA ASP A 276 -10.76 -4.47 -19.80
C ASP A 276 -10.38 -3.42 -18.76
N VAL A 277 -9.21 -2.84 -18.89
CA VAL A 277 -8.71 -1.83 -17.92
C VAL A 277 -9.70 -0.68 -17.65
N ASN A 278 -10.63 -0.45 -18.57
CA ASN A 278 -11.69 0.55 -18.52
C ASN A 278 -13.11 -0.04 -18.38
N GLY A 279 -13.22 -1.34 -18.07
CA GLY A 279 -14.51 -2.00 -17.91
C GLY A 279 -14.96 -2.01 -16.45
N CYS A 280 -16.27 -2.22 -16.22
CA CYS A 280 -16.84 -2.37 -14.89
C CYS A 280 -16.89 -3.84 -14.40
N GLY A 281 -17.10 -4.80 -15.29
CA GLY A 281 -17.02 -6.24 -15.02
C GLY A 281 -17.96 -6.79 -13.94
N GLN A 282 -19.08 -6.15 -13.65
CA GLN A 282 -19.97 -6.46 -12.52
C GLN A 282 -19.21 -6.37 -11.18
N LEU A 283 -18.91 -5.15 -10.78
CA LEU A 283 -18.16 -4.85 -9.57
C LEU A 283 -18.88 -5.37 -8.32
N ASN A 284 -18.12 -6.02 -7.44
CA ASN A 284 -18.53 -6.50 -6.13
C ASN A 284 -17.51 -6.05 -5.07
N GLY A 285 -17.84 -6.20 -3.80
CA GLY A 285 -16.94 -5.90 -2.67
C GLY A 285 -17.36 -4.65 -1.91
N SER A 286 -16.58 -4.27 -0.94
CA SER A 286 -16.88 -3.21 0.04
C SER A 286 -17.20 -1.88 -0.61
N ILE A 287 -16.52 -1.54 -1.71
CA ILE A 287 -16.73 -0.25 -2.40
C ILE A 287 -18.18 -0.08 -2.92
N VAL A 288 -18.88 -1.17 -3.25
CA VAL A 288 -20.27 -1.11 -3.68
C VAL A 288 -21.17 -0.75 -2.50
N ASP A 289 -20.95 -1.37 -1.34
CA ASP A 289 -21.70 -1.05 -0.11
C ASP A 289 -21.39 0.39 0.37
N ILE A 290 -20.12 0.80 0.30
CA ILE A 290 -19.72 2.18 0.61
C ILE A 290 -20.42 3.16 -0.32
N ASN A 291 -20.46 2.90 -1.65
CA ASN A 291 -21.15 3.74 -2.61
C ASN A 291 -22.66 3.87 -2.28
N ASP A 292 -23.30 2.74 -1.94
CA ASP A 292 -24.75 2.68 -1.67
C ASP A 292 -25.15 3.41 -0.36
N ARG A 293 -24.20 3.66 0.52
CA ARG A 293 -24.38 4.36 1.81
C ARG A 293 -23.82 5.79 1.83
N THR A 294 -23.02 6.15 0.83
CA THR A 294 -22.40 7.49 0.74
C THR A 294 -23.40 8.52 0.28
N ASP A 295 -23.41 9.69 0.93
CA ASP A 295 -24.31 10.82 0.67
C ASP A 295 -24.39 11.14 -0.84
N PRO A 296 -25.59 11.38 -1.40
CA PRO A 296 -25.78 11.75 -2.81
C PRO A 296 -25.01 13.00 -3.27
N ALA A 297 -24.62 13.88 -2.37
CA ALA A 297 -23.82 15.06 -2.69
C ALA A 297 -22.35 14.73 -3.03
N VAL A 298 -21.90 13.48 -2.84
CA VAL A 298 -20.60 13.04 -3.33
C VAL A 298 -20.71 12.69 -4.81
N ASP A 299 -19.91 13.34 -5.65
CA ASP A 299 -19.97 13.23 -7.10
C ASP A 299 -19.17 12.07 -7.66
N VAL A 300 -17.98 11.86 -7.14
CA VAL A 300 -17.00 10.89 -7.62
C VAL A 300 -16.48 10.09 -6.44
N VAL A 301 -16.33 8.77 -6.61
CA VAL A 301 -15.66 7.87 -5.67
C VAL A 301 -14.45 7.27 -6.36
N LEU A 302 -13.27 7.59 -5.87
CA LEU A 302 -12.00 7.05 -6.36
C LEU A 302 -11.48 6.04 -5.34
N SER A 303 -11.28 4.80 -5.75
CA SER A 303 -11.03 3.65 -4.89
C SER A 303 -9.65 3.03 -5.10
N ALA A 304 -9.22 2.17 -4.14
CA ALA A 304 -7.88 1.56 -4.12
C ALA A 304 -7.88 0.21 -3.38
N HIS A 305 -6.78 -0.18 -2.76
CA HIS A 305 -6.57 -1.31 -1.84
C HIS A 305 -6.63 -2.70 -2.49
N THR A 306 -7.60 -2.99 -3.33
CA THR A 306 -7.81 -4.33 -3.89
C THR A 306 -6.93 -4.64 -5.10
N HIS A 307 -6.05 -3.72 -5.54
CA HIS A 307 -5.17 -3.88 -6.71
C HIS A 307 -5.91 -4.22 -8.00
N GLN A 308 -7.17 -3.81 -8.11
CA GLN A 308 -7.98 -4.04 -9.31
C GLN A 308 -7.95 -2.82 -10.24
N ASN A 309 -8.48 -2.99 -11.44
CA ASN A 309 -8.79 -1.88 -12.33
C ASN A 309 -10.25 -1.99 -12.78
N TYR A 310 -10.96 -0.91 -12.64
CA TYR A 310 -12.34 -0.79 -13.11
C TYR A 310 -12.73 0.67 -13.29
N SER A 311 -13.74 0.86 -14.13
CA SER A 311 -14.34 2.15 -14.44
C SER A 311 -15.87 1.93 -14.51
N CYS A 312 -16.57 2.32 -13.45
CA CYS A 312 -17.99 2.04 -13.26
C CYS A 312 -18.81 3.32 -13.14
N TYR A 313 -20.06 3.26 -13.60
CA TYR A 313 -21.10 4.19 -13.20
C TYR A 313 -22.09 3.41 -12.33
N LEU A 314 -22.01 3.60 -11.02
CA LEU A 314 -22.98 3.06 -10.08
C LEU A 314 -24.09 4.10 -9.83
N GLN A 315 -25.19 3.68 -9.23
CA GLN A 315 -26.19 4.62 -8.73
C GLN A 315 -25.82 5.07 -7.33
N ASP A 316 -25.98 6.35 -7.05
CA ASP A 316 -25.97 6.84 -5.69
C ASP A 316 -27.30 6.55 -4.98
N PRO A 317 -27.46 6.82 -3.66
CA PRO A 317 -28.71 6.61 -2.95
C PRO A 317 -29.92 7.40 -3.49
N ALA A 318 -29.71 8.46 -4.27
CA ALA A 318 -30.75 9.23 -4.94
C ALA A 318 -31.07 8.67 -6.36
N GLY A 319 -30.35 7.63 -6.80
CA GLY A 319 -30.51 7.01 -8.11
C GLY A 319 -29.83 7.77 -9.25
N GLN A 320 -28.93 8.71 -8.95
CA GLN A 320 -28.15 9.40 -9.97
C GLN A 320 -26.84 8.63 -10.27
N PRO A 321 -26.31 8.75 -11.49
CA PRO A 321 -25.04 8.10 -11.81
C PRO A 321 -23.89 8.69 -10.99
N ARG A 322 -23.09 7.82 -10.38
CA ARG A 322 -21.86 8.15 -9.68
C ARG A 322 -20.70 7.37 -10.27
N LEU A 323 -19.61 8.05 -10.59
CA LEU A 323 -18.40 7.44 -11.10
C LEU A 323 -17.64 6.79 -9.95
N VAL A 324 -17.33 5.48 -10.10
CA VAL A 324 -16.56 4.68 -9.15
C VAL A 324 -15.45 3.99 -9.91
N ALA A 325 -14.18 4.29 -9.57
CA ALA A 325 -13.05 3.82 -10.37
C ALA A 325 -11.83 3.46 -9.51
N GLN A 326 -11.03 2.50 -10.01
CA GLN A 326 -9.73 2.12 -9.47
C GLN A 326 -8.74 1.91 -10.63
N SER A 327 -7.47 2.33 -10.42
CA SER A 327 -6.47 2.42 -11.48
C SER A 327 -5.31 1.43 -11.31
N GLY A 328 -5.62 0.18 -11.00
CA GLY A 328 -4.62 -0.89 -10.88
C GLY A 328 -3.74 -0.74 -9.63
N TYR A 329 -2.43 -0.94 -9.80
CA TYR A 329 -1.43 -0.89 -8.73
C TYR A 329 -0.02 -0.73 -9.31
N TYR A 330 0.98 -0.42 -8.48
CA TYR A 330 2.40 -0.33 -8.82
C TYR A 330 2.72 0.66 -9.96
N GLY A 331 1.87 1.69 -10.12
CA GLY A 331 2.05 2.67 -11.18
C GLY A 331 1.86 2.11 -12.60
N ARG A 332 1.17 0.98 -12.77
CA ARG A 332 0.90 0.35 -14.09
C ARG A 332 -0.09 1.16 -14.92
N LEU A 333 -0.98 1.86 -14.23
CA LEU A 333 -2.04 2.69 -14.79
C LEU A 333 -2.02 4.08 -14.13
N VAL A 334 -2.46 5.08 -14.88
CA VAL A 334 -2.87 6.40 -14.37
C VAL A 334 -4.35 6.56 -14.69
N GLY A 335 -5.16 6.85 -13.69
CA GLY A 335 -6.56 7.22 -13.91
C GLY A 335 -6.66 8.64 -14.44
N ASP A 336 -7.35 8.86 -15.55
CA ASP A 336 -7.68 10.18 -16.14
C ASP A 336 -9.18 10.39 -15.95
N VAL A 337 -9.56 11.06 -14.86
CA VAL A 337 -10.93 11.39 -14.50
C VAL A 337 -11.24 12.79 -14.98
N ARG A 338 -12.33 12.96 -15.72
CA ARG A 338 -12.74 14.25 -16.26
C ARG A 338 -14.19 14.55 -15.95
N PHE A 339 -14.45 15.76 -15.51
CA PHE A 339 -15.79 16.29 -15.26
C PHE A 339 -15.82 17.80 -15.51
N VAL A 340 -17.02 18.36 -15.48
CA VAL A 340 -17.26 19.80 -15.58
C VAL A 340 -17.97 20.24 -14.31
N ILE A 341 -17.54 21.35 -13.73
CA ILE A 341 -18.26 22.02 -12.66
C ILE A 341 -19.13 23.09 -13.31
N ASP A 342 -20.44 23.03 -13.05
CA ASP A 342 -21.40 24.04 -13.49
C ASP A 342 -21.11 25.38 -12.79
N GLY A 343 -20.87 26.40 -13.59
CA GLY A 343 -20.47 27.71 -13.07
C GLY A 343 -21.57 28.44 -12.28
N ALA A 344 -22.82 28.02 -12.38
CA ALA A 344 -23.95 28.62 -11.66
C ALA A 344 -24.17 27.96 -10.31
N THR A 345 -23.99 26.66 -10.21
CA THR A 345 -24.26 25.85 -9.00
C THR A 345 -22.98 25.56 -8.20
N GLY A 346 -21.84 25.47 -8.86
CA GLY A 346 -20.60 24.96 -8.28
C GLY A 346 -20.55 23.45 -8.11
N ASP A 347 -21.54 22.74 -8.64
CA ASP A 347 -21.71 21.29 -8.55
C ASP A 347 -21.20 20.58 -9.81
N VAL A 348 -20.92 19.29 -9.72
CA VAL A 348 -20.44 18.50 -10.86
C VAL A 348 -21.58 18.15 -11.81
N ASP A 349 -21.40 18.45 -13.10
CA ASP A 349 -22.30 17.97 -14.15
C ASP A 349 -22.04 16.48 -14.40
N ARG A 350 -22.91 15.61 -13.89
CA ARG A 350 -22.82 14.15 -14.02
C ARG A 350 -23.40 13.61 -15.33
N LEU A 351 -23.51 14.45 -16.37
CA LEU A 351 -24.04 14.04 -17.67
C LEU A 351 -22.96 13.30 -18.48
N CYS A 352 -23.40 12.30 -19.25
CA CYS A 352 -22.53 11.56 -20.14
C CYS A 352 -21.85 12.47 -21.19
N GLY A 353 -20.53 12.36 -21.29
CA GLY A 353 -19.70 13.14 -22.22
C GLY A 353 -18.84 14.21 -21.56
N THR A 354 -19.28 14.72 -20.42
CA THR A 354 -18.51 15.65 -19.57
C THR A 354 -18.01 15.01 -18.28
N TYR A 355 -18.39 13.76 -18.01
CA TYR A 355 -18.14 13.02 -16.77
C TYR A 355 -17.65 11.61 -17.12
N SER A 356 -16.34 11.35 -16.96
CA SER A 356 -15.72 10.11 -17.45
C SER A 356 -14.44 9.76 -16.67
N VAL A 357 -14.05 8.49 -16.76
CA VAL A 357 -12.73 8.02 -16.34
C VAL A 357 -12.13 7.10 -17.40
N THR A 358 -10.81 7.21 -17.56
CA THR A 358 -10.01 6.35 -18.44
C THR A 358 -8.75 5.92 -17.69
N ASN A 359 -8.56 4.62 -17.49
CA ASN A 359 -7.32 4.06 -16.99
C ASN A 359 -6.29 4.00 -18.13
N VAL A 360 -5.24 4.80 -18.05
CA VAL A 360 -4.21 4.96 -19.07
C VAL A 360 -2.98 4.13 -18.71
N PRO A 361 -2.58 3.13 -19.53
CA PRO A 361 -1.37 2.36 -19.27
C PRO A 361 -0.11 3.22 -19.29
N THR A 362 0.79 3.01 -18.35
CA THR A 362 2.12 3.62 -18.29
C THR A 362 3.11 2.86 -19.16
N ASP A 363 2.71 2.59 -20.41
CA ASP A 363 3.47 1.80 -21.37
C ASP A 363 4.83 2.43 -21.66
N ARG A 364 5.90 1.72 -21.31
CA ARG A 364 7.28 2.14 -21.48
C ARG A 364 7.71 2.29 -22.93
N ALA A 365 7.05 1.58 -23.86
CA ALA A 365 7.33 1.69 -25.28
C ALA A 365 6.59 2.88 -25.93
N ALA A 366 5.55 3.38 -25.30
CA ALA A 366 4.70 4.43 -25.87
C ALA A 366 5.26 5.85 -25.69
N ARG A 367 6.12 6.06 -24.67
CA ARG A 367 6.60 7.40 -24.30
C ARG A 367 8.06 7.37 -23.88
N THR A 368 8.76 8.49 -24.04
CA THR A 368 10.07 8.70 -23.40
C THR A 368 9.85 8.94 -21.91
N PRO A 369 10.55 8.24 -21.01
CA PRO A 369 10.48 8.49 -19.58
C PRO A 369 10.77 9.96 -19.23
N ASP A 370 10.08 10.49 -18.23
CA ASP A 370 10.33 11.86 -17.77
C ASP A 370 11.75 11.99 -17.20
N ALA A 371 12.49 12.96 -17.70
CA ALA A 371 13.93 13.08 -17.39
C ALA A 371 14.18 13.57 -15.96
N ALA A 372 13.32 14.42 -15.39
CA ALA A 372 13.48 14.93 -14.03
C ALA A 372 13.23 13.79 -13.02
N THR A 373 12.13 13.08 -13.18
CA THR A 373 11.78 11.93 -12.33
C THR A 373 12.81 10.80 -12.49
N ALA A 374 13.29 10.52 -13.72
CA ALA A 374 14.36 9.55 -13.95
C ALA A 374 15.66 9.92 -13.22
N GLY A 375 15.93 11.22 -13.08
CA GLY A 375 17.06 11.75 -12.31
C GLY A 375 16.95 11.40 -10.81
N ILE A 376 15.78 11.64 -10.22
CA ILE A 376 15.47 11.28 -8.81
C ILE A 376 15.61 9.77 -8.62
N VAL A 377 14.95 8.97 -9.45
CA VAL A 377 15.02 7.50 -9.39
C VAL A 377 16.46 7.01 -9.49
N SER A 378 17.24 7.55 -10.44
CA SER A 378 18.65 7.16 -10.60
C SER A 378 19.52 7.52 -9.39
N PHE A 379 19.22 8.61 -8.69
CA PHE A 379 19.91 8.97 -7.45
C PHE A 379 19.66 7.89 -6.39
N TRP A 380 18.41 7.59 -6.08
CA TRP A 380 18.05 6.62 -5.03
C TRP A 380 18.46 5.19 -5.37
N SER A 381 18.33 4.77 -6.63
CA SER A 381 18.77 3.44 -7.06
C SER A 381 20.29 3.25 -6.91
N ARG A 382 21.10 4.31 -7.11
CA ARG A 382 22.55 4.23 -6.82
C ARG A 382 22.81 4.06 -5.33
N GLN A 383 22.08 4.78 -4.46
CA GLN A 383 22.21 4.63 -3.02
C GLN A 383 21.80 3.22 -2.58
N ALA A 384 20.65 2.73 -3.11
CA ALA A 384 20.16 1.38 -2.85
C ALA A 384 21.18 0.31 -3.30
N THR A 385 21.77 0.47 -4.48
CA THR A 385 22.77 -0.47 -5.01
C THR A 385 24.00 -0.53 -4.11
N ALA A 386 24.47 0.60 -3.59
CA ALA A 386 25.63 0.65 -2.73
C ALA A 386 25.46 -0.19 -1.45
N VAL A 387 24.26 -0.26 -0.90
CA VAL A 387 23.92 -1.02 0.32
C VAL A 387 23.39 -2.39 -0.01
N GLY A 388 22.44 -2.45 -0.94
CA GLY A 388 21.61 -3.63 -1.23
C GLY A 388 22.33 -4.73 -2.02
N SER A 389 23.37 -4.41 -2.78
CA SER A 389 24.08 -5.39 -3.60
C SER A 389 24.98 -6.36 -2.81
N ARG A 390 25.13 -6.14 -1.51
CA ARG A 390 25.91 -7.04 -0.66
C ARG A 390 25.28 -8.45 -0.67
N GLN A 391 26.06 -9.44 -1.11
CA GLN A 391 25.63 -10.82 -1.04
C GLN A 391 25.51 -11.27 0.43
N VAL A 392 24.40 -11.91 0.78
CA VAL A 392 24.12 -12.43 2.12
C VAL A 392 24.09 -13.95 2.18
N GLY A 393 24.09 -14.62 1.02
CA GLY A 393 24.15 -16.07 0.88
C GLY A 393 23.85 -16.47 -0.56
N SER A 394 23.53 -17.75 -0.79
CA SER A 394 23.03 -18.23 -2.08
C SER A 394 22.05 -19.38 -1.91
N THR A 395 21.22 -19.64 -2.93
CA THR A 395 20.28 -20.78 -2.92
C THR A 395 20.43 -21.62 -4.19
N THR A 396 20.28 -22.92 -4.04
CA THR A 396 20.32 -23.89 -5.16
C THR A 396 18.93 -24.12 -5.79
N THR A 397 17.87 -23.66 -5.13
CA THR A 397 16.47 -23.79 -5.55
C THR A 397 15.77 -22.44 -5.44
N PRO A 398 14.81 -22.13 -6.34
CA PRO A 398 14.04 -20.90 -6.18
C PRO A 398 13.20 -20.94 -4.89
N LEU A 399 13.22 -19.85 -4.13
CA LEU A 399 12.40 -19.66 -2.94
C LEU A 399 11.19 -18.83 -3.35
N ALA A 400 10.09 -19.49 -3.66
CA ALA A 400 8.93 -18.86 -4.25
C ALA A 400 7.70 -18.90 -3.32
N ARG A 401 6.88 -17.88 -3.42
CA ARG A 401 5.51 -17.87 -2.92
C ARG A 401 4.68 -18.88 -3.72
N ALA A 402 3.60 -19.38 -3.14
CA ALA A 402 2.70 -20.28 -3.85
C ALA A 402 1.94 -19.52 -4.96
N VAL A 403 1.70 -20.21 -6.08
CA VAL A 403 0.93 -19.70 -7.20
C VAL A 403 -0.17 -20.70 -7.60
N ASN A 404 -1.25 -20.19 -8.18
CA ASN A 404 -2.30 -21.01 -8.78
C ASN A 404 -1.87 -21.50 -10.19
N SER A 405 -2.74 -22.27 -10.85
CA SER A 405 -2.48 -22.78 -12.19
C SER A 405 -2.33 -21.70 -13.28
N ALA A 406 -2.74 -20.47 -13.00
CA ALA A 406 -2.58 -19.33 -13.88
C ALA A 406 -1.28 -18.54 -13.62
N GLY A 407 -0.46 -18.97 -12.63
CA GLY A 407 0.76 -18.28 -12.22
C GLY A 407 0.53 -17.06 -11.31
N THR A 408 -0.70 -16.85 -10.84
CA THR A 408 -1.03 -15.78 -9.88
C THR A 408 -0.75 -16.24 -8.46
N GLU A 409 -0.31 -15.33 -7.58
CA GLU A 409 -0.09 -15.61 -6.17
C GLU A 409 -1.31 -16.27 -5.51
N ASN A 410 -1.07 -17.32 -4.75
CA ASN A 410 -2.08 -18.05 -4.00
C ASN A 410 -1.71 -18.11 -2.51
N ARG A 411 -2.18 -17.16 -1.74
CA ARG A 411 -1.94 -17.10 -0.29
C ARG A 411 -2.62 -18.21 0.50
N GLY A 412 -3.53 -18.95 -0.12
CA GLY A 412 -4.22 -20.10 0.46
C GLY A 412 -3.50 -21.43 0.27
N ALA A 413 -2.23 -21.45 -0.16
CA ALA A 413 -1.44 -22.65 -0.36
C ALA A 413 -0.07 -22.53 0.30
N GLU A 414 0.49 -23.69 0.71
CA GLU A 414 1.84 -23.80 1.26
C GLU A 414 2.89 -23.34 0.25
N SER A 415 3.91 -22.61 0.72
CA SER A 415 4.98 -22.10 -0.13
C SER A 415 6.37 -22.45 0.42
N VAL A 416 7.30 -22.72 -0.49
CA VAL A 416 8.72 -22.94 -0.15
C VAL A 416 9.27 -21.74 0.61
N LEU A 417 8.98 -20.52 0.12
CA LEU A 417 9.46 -19.29 0.75
C LEU A 417 8.90 -19.12 2.16
N GLY A 418 7.60 -19.39 2.36
CA GLY A 418 6.97 -19.28 3.68
C GLY A 418 7.61 -20.20 4.71
N ASN A 419 7.87 -21.44 4.33
CA ASN A 419 8.55 -22.42 5.20
C ASN A 419 10.00 -22.00 5.47
N THR A 420 10.72 -21.52 4.46
CA THR A 420 12.12 -21.05 4.59
C THR A 420 12.22 -19.86 5.56
N VAL A 421 11.32 -18.87 5.46
CA VAL A 421 11.32 -17.69 6.34
C VAL A 421 10.95 -18.10 7.78
N ALA A 422 9.95 -18.99 7.95
CA ALA A 422 9.62 -19.53 9.26
C ALA A 422 10.82 -20.27 9.88
N GLN A 423 11.54 -21.07 9.09
CA GLN A 423 12.75 -21.76 9.55
C GLN A 423 13.85 -20.77 9.96
N ALA A 424 14.07 -19.73 9.18
CA ALA A 424 15.04 -18.69 9.50
C ALA A 424 14.72 -17.96 10.82
N GLN A 425 13.46 -17.61 11.04
CA GLN A 425 13.01 -17.00 12.30
C GLN A 425 13.19 -17.96 13.48
N LEU A 426 12.86 -19.25 13.31
CA LEU A 426 13.06 -20.25 14.37
C LEU A 426 14.53 -20.34 14.78
N VAL A 427 15.42 -20.55 13.80
CA VAL A 427 16.86 -20.71 14.05
C VAL A 427 17.42 -19.44 14.71
N GLY A 428 17.06 -18.26 14.19
CA GLY A 428 17.55 -16.98 14.76
C GLY A 428 17.21 -16.77 16.23
N LEU A 429 16.11 -17.38 16.74
CA LEU A 429 15.73 -17.30 18.15
C LEU A 429 16.26 -18.50 18.97
N GLN A 430 16.56 -19.64 18.32
CA GLN A 430 17.17 -20.79 18.99
C GLN A 430 18.64 -20.53 19.38
N ASP A 431 19.30 -19.59 18.72
CA ASP A 431 20.71 -19.24 18.97
C ASP A 431 20.93 -18.60 20.36
N ASP A 432 19.89 -17.97 20.94
CA ASP A 432 19.94 -17.44 22.31
C ASP A 432 18.79 -17.99 23.17
N PRO A 433 18.90 -19.24 23.61
CA PRO A 433 17.88 -19.88 24.43
C PRO A 433 17.70 -19.24 25.82
N THR A 434 18.65 -18.45 26.28
CA THR A 434 18.54 -17.77 27.59
C THR A 434 17.61 -16.57 27.51
N THR A 435 17.57 -15.90 26.37
CA THR A 435 16.67 -14.76 26.15
C THR A 435 15.31 -15.21 25.61
N TYR A 436 15.28 -16.12 24.62
CA TYR A 436 14.03 -16.45 23.89
C TYR A 436 13.37 -17.73 24.39
N GLY A 437 14.01 -18.51 25.23
CA GLY A 437 13.44 -19.68 25.88
C GLY A 437 12.43 -19.31 26.99
N ASP A 438 11.63 -20.28 27.37
CA ASP A 438 10.70 -20.20 28.52
C ASP A 438 10.89 -21.44 29.43
N PRO A 439 11.63 -21.34 30.53
CA PRO A 439 11.82 -22.47 31.43
C PRO A 439 10.53 -23.05 32.02
N ALA A 440 9.43 -22.30 31.94
CA ALA A 440 8.10 -22.76 32.41
C ALA A 440 7.32 -23.50 31.30
N ALA A 441 7.73 -23.39 30.03
CA ALA A 441 7.15 -24.18 28.96
C ALA A 441 7.54 -25.67 29.12
N THR A 442 6.57 -26.54 28.91
CA THR A 442 6.73 -27.97 29.27
C THR A 442 7.28 -28.84 28.16
N PHE A 443 7.31 -28.33 26.90
CA PHE A 443 7.85 -29.03 25.74
C PHE A 443 9.27 -28.55 25.42
N GLY A 444 10.13 -29.47 24.99
CA GLY A 444 11.46 -29.14 24.48
C GLY A 444 12.39 -28.40 25.44
N GLY A 445 12.18 -28.55 26.77
CA GLY A 445 12.93 -27.79 27.77
C GLY A 445 12.69 -26.28 27.69
N GLY A 446 11.60 -25.85 27.08
CA GLY A 446 11.23 -24.47 26.91
C GLY A 446 11.96 -23.74 25.75
N LEU A 447 12.66 -24.47 24.88
CA LEU A 447 13.29 -23.91 23.69
C LEU A 447 12.25 -23.55 22.62
N PRO A 448 12.51 -22.52 21.78
CA PRO A 448 11.70 -22.29 20.58
C PRO A 448 11.60 -23.56 19.73
N ALA A 449 10.38 -24.01 19.44
CA ALA A 449 10.15 -25.33 18.86
C ALA A 449 9.54 -25.28 17.45
N VAL A 450 8.76 -24.23 17.15
CA VAL A 450 8.14 -24.02 15.84
C VAL A 450 8.02 -22.54 15.54
N ALA A 451 8.13 -22.17 14.27
CA ALA A 451 7.82 -20.82 13.80
C ALA A 451 6.69 -20.85 12.77
N PHE A 452 5.93 -19.74 12.74
CA PHE A 452 4.85 -19.50 11.78
C PHE A 452 5.09 -18.19 11.03
N MET A 453 4.85 -18.22 9.71
CA MET A 453 4.96 -17.05 8.84
C MET A 453 3.68 -16.86 8.02
N ASN A 454 3.09 -15.67 8.06
CA ASN A 454 1.91 -15.36 7.25
C ASN A 454 2.26 -15.12 5.78
N PRO A 455 1.40 -15.53 4.84
CA PRO A 455 1.69 -15.37 3.41
C PRO A 455 1.71 -13.90 2.97
N GLY A 456 0.94 -13.02 3.61
CA GLY A 456 0.92 -11.58 3.33
C GLY A 456 2.22 -10.86 3.68
N GLY A 457 3.00 -11.43 4.62
CA GLY A 457 4.33 -10.95 5.01
C GLY A 457 5.45 -11.24 4.00
N LEU A 458 5.16 -11.95 2.90
CA LEU A 458 6.12 -12.35 1.86
C LEU A 458 5.86 -11.56 0.58
N ARG A 459 6.68 -10.57 0.26
CA ARG A 459 6.38 -9.59 -0.80
C ARG A 459 7.15 -9.82 -2.11
N ALA A 460 8.22 -10.60 -2.12
CA ALA A 460 9.01 -10.96 -3.30
C ALA A 460 9.37 -12.44 -3.27
N ASN A 461 9.83 -12.97 -4.41
CA ASN A 461 10.48 -14.29 -4.50
C ASN A 461 12.00 -14.09 -4.52
N ILE A 462 12.76 -15.15 -4.22
CA ILE A 462 14.22 -15.22 -4.40
C ILE A 462 14.50 -16.25 -5.47
N ASP A 463 15.21 -15.84 -6.52
CA ASP A 463 15.63 -16.74 -7.61
C ASP A 463 16.85 -17.57 -7.19
N THR A 464 17.10 -18.67 -7.96
CA THR A 464 18.29 -19.51 -7.74
C THR A 464 19.57 -18.71 -8.01
N GLY A 465 20.54 -18.83 -7.12
CA GLY A 465 21.84 -18.17 -7.23
C GLY A 465 22.23 -17.38 -6.00
N ALA A 466 23.00 -16.32 -6.17
CA ALA A 466 23.37 -15.40 -5.09
C ALA A 466 22.14 -14.68 -4.53
N ILE A 467 22.08 -14.53 -3.23
CA ILE A 467 21.05 -13.77 -2.53
C ILE A 467 21.69 -12.47 -2.06
N THR A 468 21.15 -11.34 -2.48
CA THR A 468 21.56 -10.00 -2.05
C THR A 468 20.77 -9.53 -0.83
N TYR A 469 21.31 -8.53 -0.13
CA TYR A 469 20.60 -7.87 0.97
C TYR A 469 19.26 -7.29 0.50
N ALA A 470 19.25 -6.64 -0.67
CA ALA A 470 18.04 -6.05 -1.23
C ALA A 470 16.97 -7.10 -1.55
N GLU A 471 17.34 -8.29 -2.05
CA GLU A 471 16.40 -9.38 -2.31
C GLU A 471 15.82 -9.95 -1.01
N ALA A 472 16.65 -10.19 0.00
CA ALA A 472 16.18 -10.65 1.32
C ALA A 472 15.24 -9.62 1.95
N PHE A 473 15.58 -8.33 1.87
CA PHE A 473 14.74 -7.24 2.35
C PHE A 473 13.40 -7.14 1.59
N ALA A 474 13.42 -7.31 0.27
CA ALA A 474 12.21 -7.26 -0.55
C ALA A 474 11.22 -8.38 -0.21
N VAL A 475 11.67 -9.49 0.37
CA VAL A 475 10.80 -10.55 0.89
C VAL A 475 10.04 -10.08 2.13
N GLN A 476 10.71 -9.42 3.08
CA GLN A 476 10.18 -9.01 4.39
C GLN A 476 10.39 -7.50 4.65
N PRO A 477 9.72 -6.60 3.91
CA PRO A 477 10.04 -5.17 3.95
C PRO A 477 9.39 -4.40 5.12
N PHE A 478 8.61 -5.07 5.98
CA PHE A 478 7.78 -4.41 6.99
C PHE A 478 8.53 -4.01 8.26
N GLY A 479 9.73 -4.54 8.49
CA GLY A 479 10.48 -4.30 9.71
C GLY A 479 9.84 -4.91 10.97
N ASN A 480 9.12 -6.01 10.81
CA ASN A 480 8.62 -6.77 11.94
C ASN A 480 9.77 -7.34 12.78
N TYR A 481 9.49 -7.64 14.03
CA TYR A 481 10.41 -8.36 14.91
C TYR A 481 10.01 -9.84 14.98
N ALA A 482 10.98 -10.73 15.02
CA ALA A 482 10.72 -12.12 15.36
C ALA A 482 10.43 -12.21 16.87
N ASN A 483 9.24 -12.67 17.24
CA ASN A 483 8.80 -12.77 18.63
C ASN A 483 8.71 -14.22 19.09
N ALA A 484 9.21 -14.52 20.28
CA ALA A 484 8.97 -15.80 20.94
C ALA A 484 7.79 -15.69 21.89
N ILE A 485 6.83 -16.63 21.81
CA ILE A 485 5.55 -16.62 22.53
C ILE A 485 5.29 -18.02 23.08
N THR A 486 4.79 -18.14 24.28
CA THR A 486 4.37 -19.45 24.85
C THR A 486 2.89 -19.67 24.59
N LEU A 487 2.55 -20.70 23.81
CA LEU A 487 1.20 -21.12 23.46
C LEU A 487 0.91 -22.52 24.00
N THR A 488 -0.37 -22.84 24.24
CA THR A 488 -0.80 -24.20 24.47
C THR A 488 -0.94 -24.99 23.17
N GLY A 489 -0.92 -26.33 23.22
CA GLY A 489 -1.20 -27.13 22.03
C GLY A 489 -2.62 -26.94 21.49
N ALA A 490 -3.57 -26.54 22.37
CA ALA A 490 -4.91 -26.15 21.93
C ALA A 490 -4.88 -24.86 21.08
N ASP A 491 -4.03 -23.87 21.43
CA ASP A 491 -3.84 -22.64 20.67
C ASP A 491 -3.15 -22.91 19.33
N ILE A 492 -2.14 -23.80 19.31
CA ILE A 492 -1.49 -24.23 18.06
C ILE A 492 -2.52 -24.87 17.10
N ARG A 493 -3.39 -25.76 17.61
CA ARG A 493 -4.46 -26.31 16.78
C ARG A 493 -5.40 -25.21 16.28
N LEU A 494 -5.76 -24.26 17.12
CA LEU A 494 -6.63 -23.15 16.74
C LEU A 494 -5.99 -22.28 15.65
N LEU A 495 -4.68 -22.01 15.70
CA LEU A 495 -3.95 -21.33 14.61
C LEU A 495 -4.08 -22.08 13.30
N LEU A 496 -3.92 -23.40 13.30
CA LEU A 496 -4.06 -24.21 12.10
C LEU A 496 -5.50 -24.19 11.56
N GLU A 497 -6.51 -24.18 12.41
CA GLU A 497 -7.90 -24.02 11.99
C GLU A 497 -8.20 -22.62 11.44
N GLN A 498 -7.54 -21.58 11.96
CA GLN A 498 -7.66 -20.21 11.47
C GLN A 498 -7.04 -19.99 10.10
N GLN A 499 -6.28 -20.92 9.54
CA GLN A 499 -5.80 -20.85 8.15
C GLN A 499 -6.95 -21.00 7.14
N PHE A 500 -7.98 -21.75 7.50
CA PHE A 500 -9.10 -22.03 6.61
C PHE A 500 -10.20 -20.97 6.74
N ALA A 501 -11.09 -20.93 5.75
CA ALA A 501 -12.28 -20.09 5.82
C ALA A 501 -13.09 -20.38 7.07
N THR A 502 -13.38 -19.35 7.86
CA THR A 502 -14.13 -19.38 9.10
C THR A 502 -15.23 -18.32 9.07
N PRO A 503 -16.22 -18.33 9.97
CA PRO A 503 -17.10 -17.18 10.11
C PRO A 503 -16.31 -15.89 10.33
N GLY A 504 -16.49 -14.91 9.49
CA GLY A 504 -15.77 -13.62 9.51
C GLY A 504 -14.55 -13.53 8.59
N ARG A 505 -14.09 -14.63 7.98
CA ARG A 505 -13.07 -14.62 6.93
C ARG A 505 -13.35 -15.71 5.90
N THR A 506 -13.62 -15.32 4.68
CA THR A 506 -13.94 -16.24 3.58
C THR A 506 -12.70 -16.77 2.85
N SER A 507 -11.58 -16.04 2.89
CA SER A 507 -10.31 -16.43 2.28
C SER A 507 -9.52 -17.41 3.14
N GLN A 508 -8.82 -18.34 2.48
CA GLN A 508 -7.83 -19.20 3.10
C GLN A 508 -6.48 -18.50 3.10
N LEU A 509 -5.78 -18.47 4.26
CA LEU A 509 -4.42 -17.97 4.40
C LEU A 509 -3.55 -19.08 4.98
N TRP A 510 -2.57 -19.55 4.21
CA TRP A 510 -1.70 -20.66 4.63
C TRP A 510 -0.47 -20.15 5.36
N LEU A 511 -0.28 -20.56 6.60
CA LEU A 511 0.93 -20.24 7.35
C LEU A 511 2.11 -21.08 6.86
N GLY A 512 3.23 -20.45 6.51
CA GLY A 512 4.51 -21.13 6.43
C GLY A 512 4.92 -21.63 7.82
N THR A 513 5.48 -22.82 7.89
CA THR A 513 5.91 -23.45 9.16
C THR A 513 7.36 -23.90 9.04
N SER A 514 8.09 -23.86 10.17
CA SER A 514 9.47 -24.34 10.23
C SER A 514 9.56 -25.86 10.08
N GLU A 515 10.76 -26.35 9.78
CA GLU A 515 11.05 -27.80 9.70
C GLU A 515 10.69 -28.52 11.02
N GLY A 516 10.37 -29.81 10.89
CA GLY A 516 9.98 -30.64 12.04
C GLY A 516 8.53 -30.49 12.48
N PHE A 517 7.72 -29.69 11.77
CA PHE A 517 6.30 -29.52 12.03
C PHE A 517 5.45 -30.15 10.92
N SER A 518 4.41 -30.91 11.29
CA SER A 518 3.49 -31.48 10.30
C SER A 518 2.09 -31.70 10.88
N TYR A 519 1.08 -31.72 10.01
CA TYR A 519 -0.32 -31.99 10.39
C TYR A 519 -1.13 -32.48 9.19
N SER A 520 -2.31 -33.06 9.45
CA SER A 520 -3.30 -33.38 8.42
C SER A 520 -4.61 -32.66 8.63
N TYR A 521 -5.35 -32.41 7.54
CA TYR A 521 -6.62 -31.72 7.55
C TYR A 521 -7.59 -32.27 6.50
N ASP A 522 -8.90 -32.10 6.76
CA ASP A 522 -9.98 -32.46 5.85
C ASP A 522 -10.90 -31.25 5.60
N LEU A 523 -10.86 -30.71 4.38
CA LEU A 523 -11.66 -29.53 3.99
C LEU A 523 -13.18 -29.82 3.95
N ALA A 524 -13.61 -31.09 3.89
CA ALA A 524 -15.01 -31.47 3.96
C ALA A 524 -15.62 -31.30 5.35
N ARG A 525 -14.78 -31.13 6.38
CA ARG A 525 -15.24 -30.94 7.75
C ARG A 525 -15.65 -29.48 8.02
N PRO A 526 -16.52 -29.27 9.03
CA PRO A 526 -16.90 -27.91 9.45
C PRO A 526 -15.69 -27.07 9.87
N ALA A 527 -15.85 -25.74 9.82
CA ALA A 527 -14.88 -24.80 10.38
C ALA A 527 -14.57 -25.17 11.86
N TYR A 528 -13.31 -24.98 12.25
CA TYR A 528 -12.75 -25.33 13.55
C TYR A 528 -12.70 -26.86 13.87
N ASP A 529 -12.93 -27.70 12.87
CA ASP A 529 -12.82 -29.17 13.01
C ASP A 529 -12.11 -29.82 11.80
N ARG A 530 -11.40 -29.04 11.01
CA ARG A 530 -10.70 -29.50 9.80
C ARG A 530 -9.38 -30.19 10.12
N VAL A 531 -8.63 -29.68 11.11
CA VAL A 531 -7.34 -30.23 11.51
C VAL A 531 -7.52 -31.43 12.44
N ASP A 532 -6.87 -32.55 12.08
CA ASP A 532 -6.84 -33.69 12.99
C ASP A 532 -5.86 -33.44 14.15
N PRO A 533 -6.32 -33.26 15.38
CA PRO A 533 -5.46 -32.97 16.50
C PRO A 533 -4.43 -34.07 16.82
N ALA A 534 -4.71 -35.32 16.45
CA ALA A 534 -3.78 -36.44 16.66
C ALA A 534 -2.65 -36.48 15.60
N SER A 535 -2.80 -35.74 14.50
CA SER A 535 -1.80 -35.67 13.44
C SER A 535 -0.83 -34.50 13.60
N ILE A 536 -1.08 -33.57 14.50
CA ILE A 536 -0.19 -32.43 14.71
C ILE A 536 1.07 -32.96 15.40
N GLN A 537 2.18 -32.92 14.69
CA GLN A 537 3.49 -33.37 15.17
C GLN A 537 4.48 -32.21 15.18
N LEU A 538 5.33 -32.19 16.16
CA LEU A 538 6.36 -31.20 16.37
C LEU A 538 7.63 -31.88 16.87
N ASP A 539 8.74 -31.56 16.25
CA ASP A 539 10.05 -32.07 16.65
C ASP A 539 10.48 -31.49 18.01
N ASP A 540 11.06 -32.34 18.86
CA ASP A 540 11.54 -31.90 20.17
C ASP A 540 12.90 -31.19 20.04
N PRO A 541 12.98 -29.86 20.22
CA PRO A 541 14.21 -29.10 20.04
C PRO A 541 15.30 -29.43 21.07
N SER A 542 14.97 -30.14 22.15
CA SER A 542 15.94 -30.56 23.17
C SER A 542 16.74 -31.80 22.79
N THR A 543 16.32 -32.50 21.71
CA THR A 543 17.00 -33.70 21.21
C THR A 543 17.85 -33.37 19.97
N PRO A 544 19.02 -34.01 19.79
CA PRO A 544 19.88 -33.76 18.63
C PRO A 544 19.36 -34.37 17.32
N ALA A 545 18.46 -35.33 17.38
CA ALA A 545 17.87 -36.03 16.25
C ALA A 545 16.38 -35.67 16.14
N LEU A 546 15.84 -35.73 14.94
CA LEU A 546 14.40 -35.55 14.73
C LEU A 546 13.64 -36.56 15.59
N ASP A 547 12.79 -36.06 16.46
CA ASP A 547 11.94 -36.83 17.41
C ASP A 547 10.52 -36.24 17.41
N PRO A 548 9.75 -36.41 16.32
CA PRO A 548 8.41 -35.83 16.22
C PRO A 548 7.47 -36.35 17.31
N GLN A 549 6.96 -35.44 18.12
CA GLN A 549 6.01 -35.70 19.16
C GLN A 549 4.63 -35.17 18.82
N VAL A 550 3.57 -35.89 19.17
CA VAL A 550 2.20 -35.39 18.99
C VAL A 550 1.96 -34.18 19.91
N VAL A 551 1.43 -33.10 19.35
CA VAL A 551 1.09 -31.89 20.09
C VAL A 551 -0.08 -32.16 21.05
N VAL A 552 0.16 -32.02 22.36
CA VAL A 552 -0.83 -32.26 23.43
C VAL A 552 -1.52 -30.94 23.78
N PRO A 553 -2.87 -30.89 23.81
CA PRO A 553 -3.62 -29.63 24.00
C PRO A 553 -3.27 -28.83 25.24
N THR A 554 -2.90 -29.48 26.33
CA THR A 554 -2.59 -28.85 27.61
C THR A 554 -1.12 -28.57 27.86
N THR A 555 -0.25 -29.07 26.98
CA THR A 555 1.20 -28.81 27.02
C THR A 555 1.49 -27.43 26.46
N THR A 556 2.47 -26.74 27.02
CA THR A 556 2.92 -25.44 26.55
C THR A 556 4.16 -25.55 25.67
N TYR A 557 4.17 -24.81 24.60
CA TYR A 557 5.18 -24.81 23.54
C TYR A 557 5.72 -23.41 23.35
N ARG A 558 7.02 -23.29 23.14
CA ARG A 558 7.63 -22.02 22.75
C ARG A 558 7.55 -21.86 21.22
N VAL A 559 6.81 -20.87 20.77
CA VAL A 559 6.47 -20.64 19.37
C VAL A 559 7.11 -19.32 18.90
N VAL A 560 7.54 -19.27 17.65
CA VAL A 560 8.07 -18.04 17.03
C VAL A 560 7.09 -17.53 15.98
N ALA A 561 6.87 -16.23 15.96
CA ALA A 561 6.10 -15.55 14.93
C ALA A 561 6.57 -14.10 14.78
N ASN A 562 6.35 -13.48 13.63
CA ASN A 562 6.62 -12.06 13.50
C ASN A 562 5.67 -11.21 14.37
N SER A 563 6.03 -9.96 14.65
CA SER A 563 5.27 -9.07 15.52
C SER A 563 3.84 -8.81 15.06
N PHE A 564 3.59 -8.81 13.76
CA PHE A 564 2.27 -8.71 13.17
C PHE A 564 1.37 -9.91 13.56
N LEU A 565 1.85 -11.14 13.35
CA LEU A 565 1.13 -12.35 13.75
C LEU A 565 0.96 -12.42 15.28
N ALA A 566 2.00 -12.08 16.04
CA ALA A 566 1.95 -12.04 17.50
C ALA A 566 0.83 -11.13 18.03
N GLY A 567 0.55 -10.04 17.32
CA GLY A 567 -0.58 -9.15 17.55
C GLY A 567 -1.93 -9.69 17.09
N GLY A 568 -1.99 -10.87 16.46
CA GLY A 568 -3.21 -11.49 15.91
C GLY A 568 -3.59 -11.00 14.53
N GLY A 569 -2.62 -10.47 13.77
CA GLY A 569 -2.80 -10.04 12.38
C GLY A 569 -3.31 -11.17 11.49
N ASP A 570 -3.85 -10.81 10.31
CA ASP A 570 -4.48 -11.74 9.36
C ASP A 570 -5.57 -12.63 10.00
N SER A 571 -6.21 -12.17 11.09
CA SER A 571 -7.20 -12.90 11.88
C SER A 571 -6.66 -14.16 12.60
N PHE A 572 -5.34 -14.29 12.78
CA PHE A 572 -4.73 -15.36 13.58
C PHE A 572 -4.77 -15.01 15.07
N THR A 573 -5.97 -14.78 15.59
CA THR A 573 -6.21 -14.29 16.95
C THR A 573 -5.73 -15.22 18.06
N ALA A 574 -5.50 -16.51 17.75
CA ALA A 574 -4.99 -17.47 18.73
C ALA A 574 -3.60 -17.11 19.27
N PHE A 575 -2.79 -16.33 18.53
CA PHE A 575 -1.52 -15.79 19.05
C PHE A 575 -1.72 -14.88 20.27
N ARG A 576 -2.86 -14.18 20.38
CA ARG A 576 -3.19 -13.31 21.52
C ARG A 576 -3.42 -14.07 22.82
N ASN A 577 -3.65 -15.39 22.76
CA ASN A 577 -3.75 -16.24 23.96
C ASN A 577 -2.37 -16.52 24.56
N GLY A 578 -1.30 -16.18 23.85
CA GLY A 578 0.06 -16.46 24.26
C GLY A 578 0.51 -15.67 25.47
N THR A 579 1.43 -16.27 26.22
CA THR A 579 2.07 -15.68 27.40
C THR A 579 3.57 -15.52 27.16
N LEU A 580 4.24 -14.75 28.01
CA LEU A 580 5.69 -14.52 27.98
C LEU A 580 6.18 -14.19 26.56
N GLN A 581 5.63 -13.14 25.97
CA GLN A 581 6.12 -12.62 24.68
C GLN A 581 7.45 -11.91 24.87
N VAL A 582 8.47 -12.36 24.12
CA VAL A 582 9.80 -11.74 24.08
C VAL A 582 10.08 -11.30 22.65
N THR A 583 10.39 -10.02 22.48
CA THR A 583 10.75 -9.46 21.19
C THR A 583 12.20 -9.78 20.84
N GLY A 584 12.43 -10.34 19.67
CA GLY A 584 13.72 -10.69 19.12
C GLY A 584 14.23 -9.68 18.08
N PRO A 585 15.17 -10.09 17.21
CA PRO A 585 15.70 -9.24 16.14
C PRO A 585 14.64 -8.91 15.09
N VAL A 586 14.96 -7.94 14.22
CA VAL A 586 14.15 -7.67 13.03
C VAL A 586 14.11 -8.93 12.15
N ASP A 587 12.93 -9.27 11.64
CA ASP A 587 12.68 -10.54 10.96
C ASP A 587 13.57 -10.76 9.73
N VAL A 588 13.84 -9.72 8.94
CA VAL A 588 14.76 -9.81 7.81
C VAL A 588 16.20 -10.13 8.23
N GLU A 589 16.63 -9.72 9.43
CA GLU A 589 17.99 -10.03 9.92
C GLU A 589 18.14 -11.51 10.27
N THR A 590 17.07 -12.16 10.76
CA THR A 590 17.09 -13.60 10.96
C THR A 590 17.27 -14.36 9.63
N ALA A 591 16.62 -13.89 8.54
CA ALA A 591 16.76 -14.47 7.21
C ALA A 591 18.18 -14.28 6.65
N ILE A 592 18.77 -13.08 6.83
CA ILE A 592 20.14 -12.77 6.38
C ILE A 592 21.16 -13.65 7.09
N ALA A 593 21.06 -13.79 8.40
CA ALA A 593 21.94 -14.66 9.18
C ALA A 593 21.78 -16.14 8.73
N PHE A 594 20.53 -16.58 8.59
CA PHE A 594 20.24 -17.95 8.14
C PHE A 594 20.82 -18.27 6.77
N PHE A 595 20.68 -17.40 5.78
CA PHE A 595 21.27 -17.60 4.45
C PHE A 595 22.80 -17.58 4.49
N GLY A 596 23.41 -16.75 5.33
CA GLY A 596 24.86 -16.73 5.52
C GLY A 596 25.42 -18.01 6.12
N ASP A 597 24.71 -18.59 7.09
CA ASP A 597 25.12 -19.83 7.77
C ASP A 597 24.85 -21.10 6.97
N ASN A 598 23.89 -21.04 6.02
CA ASN A 598 23.49 -22.17 5.20
C ASN A 598 23.85 -22.00 3.71
N ASP A 599 24.96 -21.33 3.39
CA ASP A 599 25.40 -21.05 2.02
C ASP A 599 26.17 -22.22 1.38
N PRO A 600 25.72 -22.82 0.25
CA PRO A 600 24.46 -22.55 -0.44
C PRO A 600 23.26 -23.27 0.21
N TYR A 601 22.15 -22.53 0.37
CA TYR A 601 20.92 -23.11 0.91
C TYR A 601 20.17 -23.94 -0.13
N THR A 602 19.59 -25.05 0.30
CA THR A 602 18.70 -25.89 -0.51
C THR A 602 17.41 -26.07 0.26
N ALA A 603 16.32 -25.46 -0.19
CA ALA A 603 15.06 -25.56 0.50
C ALA A 603 14.49 -26.98 0.45
N PRO A 604 13.97 -27.50 1.58
CA PRO A 604 13.22 -28.75 1.59
C PRO A 604 11.91 -28.62 0.79
N PRO A 605 11.35 -29.76 0.34
CA PRO A 605 10.04 -29.73 -0.33
C PRO A 605 8.95 -29.30 0.65
N ILE A 606 7.88 -28.71 0.12
CA ILE A 606 6.64 -28.45 0.86
C ILE A 606 5.93 -29.75 1.22
N GLY A 607 5.00 -29.71 2.16
CA GLY A 607 4.18 -30.86 2.57
C GLY A 607 3.99 -30.98 4.10
N HIS A 608 4.17 -29.87 4.81
CA HIS A 608 3.93 -29.83 6.25
C HIS A 608 2.43 -30.01 6.58
N GLY A 609 1.53 -29.51 5.71
CA GLY A 609 0.11 -29.75 5.80
C GLY A 609 -0.39 -30.73 4.75
N THR A 610 -0.98 -31.87 5.16
CA THR A 610 -1.43 -32.93 4.25
C THR A 610 -2.96 -33.00 4.24
N ALA A 611 -3.57 -32.85 3.04
CA ALA A 611 -5.00 -33.04 2.86
C ALA A 611 -5.37 -34.52 2.94
N VAL A 612 -6.37 -34.88 3.73
CA VAL A 612 -6.89 -36.23 3.90
C VAL A 612 -8.41 -36.22 3.86
N THR A 613 -9.01 -37.40 3.68
CA THR A 613 -10.44 -37.64 4.00
C THR A 613 -10.46 -38.45 5.29
N ASP A 614 -10.91 -37.83 6.38
CA ASP A 614 -10.90 -38.46 7.68
C ASP A 614 -12.33 -38.77 8.18
N GLY A 615 -12.51 -39.93 8.79
CA GLY A 615 -13.77 -40.37 9.37
C GLY A 615 -13.85 -40.22 10.92
N ARG A 616 -12.99 -39.37 11.50
CA ARG A 616 -12.97 -39.16 12.96
C ARG A 616 -14.26 -38.56 13.48
N ALA A 617 -14.59 -38.78 14.74
CA ALA A 617 -15.71 -38.11 15.40
C ALA A 617 -15.49 -36.57 15.43
N ALA A 618 -16.57 -35.81 15.45
CA ALA A 618 -16.51 -34.37 15.57
C ALA A 618 -15.82 -33.94 16.86
N ASN A 619 -14.83 -33.09 16.77
CA ASN A 619 -14.07 -32.55 17.90
C ASN A 619 -13.58 -31.13 17.55
N PRO A 620 -14.50 -30.14 17.41
CA PRO A 620 -14.13 -28.80 17.01
C PRO A 620 -13.22 -28.12 18.03
N ALA A 621 -12.25 -27.35 17.53
CA ALA A 621 -11.49 -26.42 18.34
C ALA A 621 -12.43 -25.33 18.90
N THR A 622 -12.15 -24.81 20.06
CA THR A 622 -12.95 -23.73 20.65
C THR A 622 -12.73 -22.45 19.85
N PRO A 623 -13.77 -21.89 19.20
CA PRO A 623 -13.64 -20.62 18.50
C PRO A 623 -13.26 -19.52 19.49
N PRO A 624 -12.55 -18.45 19.03
CA PRO A 624 -12.24 -17.30 19.88
C PRO A 624 -13.56 -16.68 20.39
N ALA A 625 -13.60 -16.31 21.66
CA ALA A 625 -14.74 -15.63 22.27
C ALA A 625 -14.88 -14.23 21.62
N GLY A 626 -15.95 -14.06 20.81
CA GLY A 626 -16.46 -12.81 20.30
C GLY A 626 -15.47 -11.68 20.07
N GLY A 627 -14.64 -11.78 19.05
CA GLY A 627 -13.94 -10.64 18.48
C GLY A 627 -14.82 -10.07 17.35
N GLY A 628 -15.08 -8.77 17.40
CA GLY A 628 -15.85 -8.08 16.36
C GLY A 628 -15.31 -8.35 14.97
N SER A 629 -16.19 -8.38 14.04
CA SER A 629 -15.99 -8.61 12.62
C SER A 629 -14.93 -7.67 12.02
N GLY A 630 -13.68 -8.11 11.99
CA GLY A 630 -12.65 -7.54 11.15
C GLY A 630 -12.45 -8.49 9.98
N ALA A 631 -13.16 -8.29 8.91
CA ALA A 631 -12.94 -9.01 7.67
C ALA A 631 -11.73 -8.39 6.96
N GLY A 632 -10.55 -8.95 7.18
CA GLY A 632 -9.38 -8.64 6.37
C GLY A 632 -9.51 -9.30 5.02
N GLU A 633 -9.94 -8.60 4.01
CA GLU A 633 -9.82 -9.03 2.61
C GLU A 633 -8.48 -8.55 2.05
N ASN A 634 -7.50 -9.43 2.06
CA ASN A 634 -6.32 -9.26 1.23
C ASN A 634 -6.62 -9.79 -0.17
N GLY A 635 -6.46 -8.90 -1.19
CA GLY A 635 -6.71 -9.20 -2.59
C GLY A 635 -6.04 -10.47 -3.10
N GLY A 636 -6.83 -11.49 -3.26
CA GLY A 636 -6.47 -12.74 -3.92
C GLY A 636 -7.76 -13.46 -4.30
N ASN A 637 -8.00 -13.60 -5.60
CA ASN A 637 -9.15 -14.25 -6.24
C ASN A 637 -9.78 -15.38 -5.42
N ALA A 638 -10.86 -15.10 -4.72
CA ALA A 638 -11.83 -16.11 -4.32
C ALA A 638 -13.21 -15.60 -4.70
N VAL A 639 -13.91 -16.37 -5.53
CA VAL A 639 -15.32 -16.15 -5.85
C VAL A 639 -16.11 -16.27 -4.56
N ALA A 640 -16.50 -15.15 -3.97
CA ALA A 640 -17.40 -15.11 -2.83
C ALA A 640 -18.83 -15.40 -3.30
N THR A 641 -19.37 -16.54 -2.88
CA THR A 641 -20.82 -16.69 -2.83
C THR A 641 -21.31 -16.00 -1.55
N GLY A 642 -21.71 -14.75 -1.69
CA GLY A 642 -22.31 -13.97 -0.60
C GLY A 642 -23.62 -14.57 -0.10
N PRO A 643 -24.06 -14.24 1.13
CA PRO A 643 -25.36 -14.59 1.61
C PRO A 643 -26.42 -13.95 0.70
N THR A 644 -27.49 -14.68 0.43
CA THR A 644 -28.64 -14.20 -0.32
C THR A 644 -29.33 -13.03 0.41
N GLY A 645 -28.73 -11.85 0.26
CA GLY A 645 -29.40 -10.59 0.49
C GLY A 645 -29.98 -10.14 -0.83
N THR A 646 -31.24 -9.74 -0.80
CA THR A 646 -32.10 -9.24 -1.86
C THR A 646 -31.36 -8.78 -3.12
N THR A 647 -31.62 -9.49 -4.21
CA THR A 647 -31.19 -9.14 -5.56
C THR A 647 -31.45 -7.66 -5.83
N GLY A 648 -30.45 -6.82 -5.62
CA GLY A 648 -30.36 -5.55 -6.28
C GLY A 648 -30.31 -5.89 -7.77
N THR A 649 -31.32 -5.52 -8.50
CA THR A 649 -31.36 -5.59 -9.96
C THR A 649 -30.08 -4.90 -10.42
N ALA A 650 -29.19 -5.64 -11.10
CA ALA A 650 -28.09 -5.07 -11.84
C ALA A 650 -28.66 -3.90 -12.64
N ALA A 651 -28.31 -2.68 -12.30
CA ALA A 651 -28.76 -1.50 -13.01
C ALA A 651 -28.34 -1.70 -14.45
N ALA A 652 -29.32 -1.80 -15.35
CA ALA A 652 -29.07 -1.74 -16.77
C ALA A 652 -28.27 -0.45 -16.97
N GLY A 653 -27.01 -0.60 -17.37
CA GLY A 653 -26.13 0.53 -17.51
C GLY A 653 -26.82 1.64 -18.29
N TYR A 654 -26.79 2.83 -17.73
CA TYR A 654 -27.07 4.01 -18.54
C TYR A 654 -26.15 3.91 -19.76
N PRO A 655 -26.68 3.89 -20.99
CA PRO A 655 -25.84 3.80 -22.16
C PRO A 655 -25.14 5.14 -22.35
N CYS A 656 -24.03 5.33 -21.67
CA CYS A 656 -23.06 6.25 -22.20
C CYS A 656 -22.56 5.62 -23.50
N PRO A 657 -22.63 6.30 -24.64
CA PRO A 657 -22.11 5.76 -25.87
C PRO A 657 -20.65 5.38 -25.64
N ALA A 658 -20.28 4.17 -26.07
CA ALA A 658 -18.91 3.68 -26.01
C ALA A 658 -17.99 4.77 -26.55
N ALA A 659 -16.94 5.08 -25.80
CA ALA A 659 -15.91 6.00 -26.28
C ALA A 659 -15.45 5.56 -27.68
N PRO A 660 -15.23 6.48 -28.62
CA PRO A 660 -14.84 6.12 -29.97
C PRO A 660 -13.56 5.31 -29.94
N THR A 661 -13.62 4.07 -30.41
CA THR A 661 -12.48 3.16 -30.58
C THR A 661 -11.68 3.57 -31.82
N THR A 662 -11.11 4.75 -31.83
CA THR A 662 -10.10 5.13 -32.83
C THR A 662 -8.82 5.49 -32.09
N PRO A 663 -7.72 4.74 -32.31
CA PRO A 663 -6.41 5.20 -31.92
C PRO A 663 -6.13 6.55 -32.60
N PRO A 664 -5.40 7.49 -31.98
CA PRO A 664 -5.05 8.74 -32.61
C PRO A 664 -4.31 8.47 -33.92
N THR A 665 -4.91 8.89 -35.03
CA THR A 665 -4.26 8.88 -36.33
C THR A 665 -3.03 9.76 -36.28
N THR A 666 -1.91 9.21 -36.72
CA THR A 666 -0.64 9.90 -36.97
C THR A 666 -0.87 11.27 -37.65
N PRO A 667 -0.11 12.31 -37.22
CA PRO A 667 -0.18 13.63 -37.92
C PRO A 667 0.19 13.51 -39.38
N PRO A 668 -0.37 14.33 -40.27
CA PRO A 668 -0.03 14.29 -41.69
C PRO A 668 1.42 14.72 -41.92
N THR A 669 2.18 13.85 -42.57
CA THR A 669 3.53 14.14 -43.06
C THR A 669 3.47 15.18 -44.18
N THR A 670 4.11 16.32 -43.94
CA THR A 670 4.44 17.27 -45.00
C THR A 670 5.49 16.67 -45.95
N PRO A 671 5.36 16.82 -47.27
CA PRO A 671 6.34 16.27 -48.21
C PRO A 671 7.60 17.15 -48.26
N THR A 672 8.76 16.56 -48.00
CA THR A 672 10.07 17.16 -48.26
C THR A 672 10.49 16.84 -49.69
N PRO A 673 11.11 17.79 -50.46
CA PRO A 673 11.59 17.54 -51.84
C PRO A 673 12.82 16.62 -51.81
N GLY A 674 12.87 15.72 -52.80
CA GLY A 674 13.92 14.73 -52.96
C GLY A 674 15.29 15.30 -53.35
N VAL A 675 16.32 14.59 -52.89
CA VAL A 675 17.66 14.60 -53.48
C VAL A 675 18.14 13.15 -53.56
N ASP A 676 18.56 12.76 -54.73
CA ASP A 676 19.04 11.43 -55.14
C ASP A 676 20.39 11.03 -54.52
N PRO A 677 20.75 9.75 -54.56
CA PRO A 677 21.78 9.14 -53.68
C PRO A 677 23.19 9.20 -54.32
N VAL A 678 24.22 9.37 -53.48
CA VAL A 678 25.60 9.07 -53.86
C VAL A 678 26.21 8.03 -52.91
N ALA A 679 26.88 7.11 -53.55
CA ALA A 679 27.45 5.87 -53.12
C ALA A 679 28.44 5.92 -51.95
N ASN A 680 28.43 4.76 -51.18
CA ASN A 680 29.52 4.31 -50.32
C ASN A 680 30.81 4.02 -51.12
N PRO A 681 32.04 4.21 -50.61
CA PRO A 681 32.74 3.03 -50.07
C PRO A 681 33.69 3.26 -48.87
N GLY A 682 33.72 2.28 -47.98
CA GLY A 682 34.93 1.60 -47.62
C GLY A 682 35.83 2.07 -46.47
N ASN A 683 35.96 1.21 -45.48
CA ASN A 683 37.14 0.83 -44.71
C ASN A 683 37.99 1.87 -43.95
N GLY A 684 38.25 1.55 -42.66
CA GLY A 684 39.47 1.98 -42.03
C GLY A 684 39.50 1.94 -40.50
N ILE A 685 40.06 0.91 -39.97
CA ILE A 685 40.60 0.67 -38.61
C ILE A 685 41.34 1.90 -38.06
N GLY A 686 41.14 2.21 -36.77
CA GLY A 686 41.99 3.15 -36.05
C GLY A 686 41.81 3.13 -34.55
N THR A 687 42.65 2.36 -33.87
CA THR A 687 42.95 2.41 -32.45
C THR A 687 43.52 3.75 -32.02
N GLY A 688 43.02 4.35 -30.95
CA GLY A 688 43.57 5.57 -30.38
C GLY A 688 43.24 5.71 -28.89
N GLN A 689 44.19 5.28 -28.12
CA GLN A 689 44.34 5.52 -26.68
C GLN A 689 44.78 6.97 -26.44
N LEU A 690 44.28 7.62 -25.39
CA LEU A 690 44.87 8.76 -24.62
C LEU A 690 43.73 9.41 -23.82
N ALA A 691 43.87 9.92 -22.63
CA ALA A 691 44.90 9.97 -21.58
C ALA A 691 44.18 10.51 -20.35
N ASN A 692 44.70 10.05 -19.25
CA ASN A 692 44.38 10.44 -17.88
C ASN A 692 44.75 11.92 -17.61
N THR A 693 43.85 12.72 -17.02
CA THR A 693 44.27 13.81 -16.13
C THR A 693 43.32 13.88 -14.95
N GLY A 694 43.90 13.62 -13.80
CA GLY A 694 43.23 13.68 -12.51
C GLY A 694 43.11 15.09 -11.97
N ALA A 695 42.18 15.27 -11.08
CA ALA A 695 42.29 16.18 -9.96
C ALA A 695 41.52 15.60 -8.77
N ALA A 696 42.20 15.48 -7.68
CA ALA A 696 41.74 14.96 -6.42
C ALA A 696 40.76 15.92 -5.73
N THR A 697 39.66 15.38 -5.22
CA THR A 697 39.11 15.83 -3.94
C THR A 697 38.62 14.58 -3.21
N GLY A 698 39.44 14.13 -2.31
CA GLY A 698 39.13 13.07 -1.37
C GLY A 698 38.59 13.67 -0.07
N GLN A 699 38.00 12.75 0.69
CA GLN A 699 37.61 12.85 2.09
C GLN A 699 36.28 13.50 2.39
N MET A 700 35.26 12.65 2.46
CA MET A 700 34.32 12.47 3.60
C MET A 700 33.33 11.36 3.30
N LEU A 701 33.74 10.11 3.37
CA LEU A 701 32.87 8.94 3.42
C LEU A 701 33.58 7.87 4.24
N GLY A 702 33.53 8.01 5.54
CA GLY A 702 34.24 7.07 6.39
C GLY A 702 33.80 7.03 7.85
N LEU A 703 32.51 7.07 8.16
CA LEU A 703 32.05 6.79 9.54
C LEU A 703 30.69 6.10 9.64
N GLY A 704 29.87 6.06 8.60
CA GLY A 704 28.55 5.41 8.66
C GLY A 704 28.57 3.88 8.55
N ALA A 705 29.61 3.29 7.98
CA ALA A 705 29.68 1.84 7.73
C ALA A 705 30.26 1.01 8.89
N LEU A 706 30.75 1.64 9.95
CA LEU A 706 31.51 0.93 11.01
C LEU A 706 30.65 0.49 12.20
N LEU A 707 29.43 0.99 12.37
CA LEU A 707 28.54 0.61 13.49
C LEU A 707 27.63 -0.57 13.18
N LEU A 708 27.44 -0.92 11.90
CA LEU A 708 26.71 -2.15 11.50
C LEU A 708 27.61 -3.39 11.45
N LEU A 709 28.92 -3.25 11.57
CA LEU A 709 29.89 -4.37 11.50
C LEU A 709 30.25 -4.96 12.88
N THR A 710 29.84 -4.37 13.98
CA THR A 710 30.23 -4.87 15.33
C THR A 710 29.17 -5.74 16.00
N GLY A 711 27.92 -5.76 15.50
CA GLY A 711 26.87 -6.65 16.02
C GLY A 711 26.93 -8.10 15.49
N GLY A 712 27.51 -8.29 14.28
CA GLY A 712 27.46 -9.58 13.58
C GLY A 712 28.58 -10.58 13.89
N VAL A 713 29.61 -10.22 14.63
CA VAL A 713 30.80 -11.08 14.83
C VAL A 713 30.75 -11.89 16.12
N ALA A 714 29.87 -11.59 17.05
CA ALA A 714 29.82 -12.30 18.34
C ALA A 714 29.01 -13.60 18.32
N THR A 715 28.15 -13.84 17.35
CA THR A 715 27.27 -15.01 17.29
C THR A 715 27.79 -16.18 16.46
N ALA A 716 28.70 -15.95 15.50
CA ALA A 716 29.22 -17.03 14.61
C ALA A 716 30.12 -18.08 15.29
N ALA A 717 30.57 -17.84 16.52
CA ALA A 717 31.50 -18.77 17.20
C ALA A 717 30.80 -19.95 17.93
N GLY A 718 29.51 -19.90 18.15
CA GLY A 718 28.76 -20.91 18.91
C GLY A 718 28.37 -22.15 18.08
N TYR A 719 27.99 -21.96 16.81
CA TYR A 719 27.36 -22.99 16.00
C TYR A 719 28.34 -24.04 15.45
N ARG A 720 29.59 -23.67 15.17
CA ARG A 720 30.60 -24.63 14.65
C ARG A 720 31.03 -25.73 15.65
N ARG A 721 30.67 -25.63 16.93
CA ARG A 721 31.08 -26.64 17.93
C ARG A 721 30.14 -27.86 18.05
N ARG A 722 28.90 -27.79 17.51
CA ARG A 722 27.95 -28.91 17.67
C ARG A 722 27.93 -29.95 16.55
N ARG A 723 28.42 -29.63 15.33
CA ARG A 723 28.47 -30.58 14.20
C ARG A 723 29.76 -31.39 14.06
N GLY A 724 30.75 -31.21 14.95
CA GLY A 724 32.06 -31.89 14.89
C GLY A 724 32.22 -33.09 15.80
N LEU A 725 31.18 -33.71 16.33
CA LEU A 725 31.25 -34.91 17.21
C LEU A 725 30.28 -36.03 16.77
N ALA A 726 30.11 -36.22 15.50
CA ALA A 726 29.48 -37.43 14.95
C ALA A 726 30.33 -37.95 13.79
N ASP A 727 31.38 -38.66 14.14
CA ASP A 727 32.04 -39.77 13.42
C ASP A 727 32.37 -40.86 14.44
#